data_cd1414500535d86c5297b9fa192eac1b
#
_entry.id   cd1414500535d86c5297b9fa192eac1b
#
_cell.length_a   1.000
_cell.length_b   1.000
_cell.length_c   1.000
_cell.angle_alpha   90.00
_cell.angle_beta   90.00
_cell.angle_gamma   90.00
#
_symmetry.space_group_name_H-M   'P 1'
#
loop_
_entity.id
_entity.type
_entity.pdbx_description
1 polymer ?
#
loop_
_entity_poly.entity_id
_entity_poly.type
_entity_poly.pdbx_seq_one_letter_code
_entity_poly.pdbx_strand_id
1 'polypeptide(L)'
;MKIKLLITCFITLFVFIVPAQQTNWQSFIDSIPTLSSPRAYDLNQDGIKDIVYGGGTDGVASNNGIIAVNGANGNLLWKRPSRNEVFGSAIFMDITNDGIRDVFISGRQAQLLAINGANGALLWDYFPYNTNPGDSGLYNFYNPQFIDDVSGDNVPDLLVANGGDHTAPAWDTTRPPGHLMVVNSMTGQLISKAVVPDSAETYCSALVADIQNNGIKWVLYGTGGENLGGSFYACPLTSLLLNSLAPSIVLASDNVKGFIAPAAIYKTQANQYDIIIQSFGGKVSKIKGVDFSTSWTYNIPGTESSAEPVIGNFTGSIAPDVFLVLFKGTAPSYTDFYQVMLDGQNGTQQFKDSLGSMHYASANAIDINNDGRDEAITSLNYFENGHYKHRLQQIDFQNNTIQQINTTKAGVNLGSTSLITDIDNDNLLDIVYLVKKDSLNPVGWKGVYATRHETSSIIPNAGIAWGSYLGTKNDGIYTYDNVNCGAGSLISGAGVTQPSCNGFADGAINITLSAAGGAGPVTYTWANDANTSQINNLSAGTYTIQVTNNLGCYELASYTLADPYNITFGGILAPTCPEGANGMATLNSSGCPCMFSTCTFLWENGITTKPNSTLVEGWNSVQITHPNGCVVLDSVFVPYSPTLYDSSQVNNISCAGAGDGSIAIYSSLPPTSMVYAWSTGGNSTIVTSLQAGNYQVILTDDRPCSDTLLFSIVEPDSVTLSTNILNALCFGTSSGQLEIIASGGNSGYVYYLNNMSSSSAIFSQLPAGTYNVYVSDTLGCSSATQPVALSQPQALMINLSSTPLSAVNSFDGTATAILTGGVAPYNITWSNQQNDSSIVYLSQGWYTANVVDANGCTITDSIFVGTANLNDLSQNTLIAYPNPSSELINLSQKATMIYLYDQAGALVIKSKNAAQIDVSQLANGLYTLHAKIDENETIVRVVIQNE
;
A
#
# COMPACT_ATOMS: atom_id res chain seq x y z
N MET A 1 -50.76 22.94 -66.04
CA MET A 1 -51.32 22.43 -64.76
C MET A 1 -50.19 21.77 -63.97
N LYS A 2 -49.53 22.53 -63.09
CA LYS A 2 -48.37 22.05 -62.28
C LYS A 2 -48.88 21.66 -60.91
N ILE A 3 -48.78 20.38 -60.55
CA ILE A 3 -49.09 19.91 -59.24
C ILE A 3 -47.78 19.99 -58.39
N LYS A 4 -47.83 20.83 -57.32
CA LYS A 4 -46.80 20.92 -56.31
C LYS A 4 -47.03 19.80 -55.27
N LEU A 5 -46.07 18.92 -55.15
CA LEU A 5 -45.99 17.89 -54.09
C LEU A 5 -45.40 18.56 -52.82
N LEU A 6 -46.21 18.70 -51.77
CA LEU A 6 -45.75 19.13 -50.44
C LEU A 6 -45.24 17.90 -49.70
N ILE A 7 -43.94 17.84 -49.44
CA ILE A 7 -43.35 16.85 -48.54
C ILE A 7 -43.34 17.48 -47.15
N THR A 8 -44.24 16.99 -46.28
CA THR A 8 -44.27 17.35 -44.88
C THR A 8 -43.23 16.44 -44.13
N CYS A 9 -42.14 17.04 -43.73
CA CYS A 9 -41.11 16.37 -42.90
C CYS A 9 -41.62 16.32 -41.45
N PHE A 10 -42.04 15.15 -40.98
CA PHE A 10 -42.29 14.93 -39.55
C PHE A 10 -40.93 14.79 -38.85
N ILE A 11 -40.51 15.82 -38.17
CA ILE A 11 -39.45 15.76 -37.17
C ILE A 11 -40.06 15.13 -35.91
N THR A 12 -39.86 13.84 -35.73
CA THR A 12 -40.09 13.18 -34.44
C THR A 12 -39.01 13.66 -33.46
N LEU A 13 -39.40 14.58 -32.60
CA LEU A 13 -38.62 14.97 -31.46
C LEU A 13 -38.57 13.75 -30.47
N PHE A 14 -37.48 12.99 -30.47
CA PHE A 14 -37.22 12.07 -29.38
C PHE A 14 -36.86 12.93 -28.17
N VAL A 15 -37.84 13.15 -27.32
CA VAL A 15 -37.57 13.64 -25.95
C VAL A 15 -36.91 12.48 -25.21
N PHE A 16 -35.60 12.49 -25.12
CA PHE A 16 -34.92 11.69 -24.12
C PHE A 16 -35.41 12.19 -22.77
N ILE A 17 -36.29 11.43 -22.10
CA ILE A 17 -36.57 11.63 -20.70
C ILE A 17 -35.30 11.23 -19.99
N VAL A 18 -34.39 12.18 -19.73
CA VAL A 18 -33.32 12.02 -18.75
C VAL A 18 -34.04 11.79 -17.41
N PRO A 19 -33.80 10.67 -16.72
CA PRO A 19 -34.41 10.49 -15.40
C PRO A 19 -34.00 11.70 -14.55
N ALA A 20 -34.96 12.26 -13.80
CA ALA A 20 -34.71 13.40 -12.90
C ALA A 20 -33.49 13.05 -12.02
N GLN A 21 -32.48 13.89 -12.12
CA GLN A 21 -31.24 13.75 -11.40
C GLN A 21 -31.53 13.85 -9.90
N GLN A 22 -31.07 12.86 -9.14
CA GLN A 22 -31.26 12.87 -7.69
C GLN A 22 -30.08 13.61 -7.06
N THR A 23 -30.25 14.89 -6.79
CA THR A 23 -29.21 15.79 -6.26
C THR A 23 -28.76 15.47 -4.84
N ASN A 24 -29.63 14.81 -4.07
CA ASN A 24 -29.30 14.33 -2.72
C ASN A 24 -29.58 12.82 -2.62
N TRP A 25 -28.53 12.05 -2.32
CA TRP A 25 -28.68 10.61 -2.15
C TRP A 25 -27.86 10.07 -0.97
N GLN A 26 -28.21 8.87 -0.52
CA GLN A 26 -27.48 8.11 0.47
C GLN A 26 -27.33 6.66 0.04
N SER A 27 -26.11 6.19 -0.10
CA SER A 27 -25.77 4.79 -0.36
C SER A 27 -25.33 4.09 0.91
N PHE A 28 -25.61 2.81 1.05
CA PHE A 28 -25.24 2.03 2.22
C PHE A 28 -24.47 0.77 1.83
N ILE A 29 -23.30 0.60 2.40
CA ILE A 29 -22.48 -0.62 2.29
C ILE A 29 -22.38 -1.27 3.66
N ASP A 30 -22.85 -2.52 3.76
CA ASP A 30 -22.90 -3.25 5.01
C ASP A 30 -21.55 -3.79 5.46
N SER A 31 -21.42 -3.97 6.78
CA SER A 31 -20.34 -4.71 7.45
C SER A 31 -18.92 -4.16 7.26
N ILE A 32 -18.75 -2.87 6.98
CA ILE A 32 -17.44 -2.21 6.93
C ILE A 32 -17.43 -0.88 7.73
N PRO A 33 -16.32 -0.51 8.35
CA PRO A 33 -15.95 0.88 8.64
C PRO A 33 -15.14 1.47 7.48
N THR A 34 -14.84 2.76 7.56
CA THR A 34 -13.85 3.41 6.67
C THR A 34 -13.13 4.56 7.36
N LEU A 35 -11.85 4.73 7.03
CA LEU A 35 -11.03 5.91 7.27
C LEU A 35 -10.66 6.62 5.96
N SER A 36 -10.93 5.97 4.82
CA SER A 36 -10.69 6.52 3.49
C SER A 36 -11.54 7.76 3.24
N SER A 37 -10.96 8.80 2.65
CA SER A 37 -11.70 9.98 2.19
C SER A 37 -12.23 9.76 0.78
N PRO A 38 -13.50 10.13 0.50
CA PRO A 38 -14.11 9.94 -0.82
C PRO A 38 -13.40 10.78 -1.87
N ARG A 39 -13.33 10.24 -3.09
CA ARG A 39 -12.81 10.89 -4.29
C ARG A 39 -13.82 10.77 -5.42
N ALA A 40 -13.78 11.69 -6.36
CA ALA A 40 -14.74 11.72 -7.44
C ALA A 40 -14.07 11.76 -8.82
N TYR A 41 -14.57 10.92 -9.73
CA TYR A 41 -14.25 10.91 -11.14
C TYR A 41 -15.38 10.22 -11.93
N ASP A 42 -15.68 10.66 -13.14
CA ASP A 42 -16.68 10.02 -14.00
C ASP A 42 -16.15 8.68 -14.53
N LEU A 43 -16.58 7.57 -13.93
CA LEU A 43 -16.14 6.21 -14.21
C LEU A 43 -17.07 5.47 -15.18
N ASN A 44 -18.23 6.03 -15.48
CA ASN A 44 -19.24 5.41 -16.33
C ASN A 44 -19.56 6.25 -17.58
N GLN A 45 -18.89 7.41 -17.74
CA GLN A 45 -19.03 8.34 -18.86
C GLN A 45 -20.44 8.92 -19.00
N ASP A 46 -21.17 9.11 -17.89
CA ASP A 46 -22.47 9.76 -17.90
C ASP A 46 -22.38 11.28 -17.72
N GLY A 47 -21.18 11.82 -17.56
CA GLY A 47 -20.90 13.25 -17.38
C GLY A 47 -21.00 13.67 -15.91
N ILE A 48 -21.30 12.78 -14.98
CA ILE A 48 -21.42 13.00 -13.55
C ILE A 48 -20.29 12.25 -12.84
N LYS A 49 -19.60 12.91 -11.93
CA LYS A 49 -18.48 12.30 -11.22
C LYS A 49 -18.96 11.23 -10.23
N ASP A 50 -18.50 10.01 -10.37
CA ASP A 50 -18.76 8.90 -9.47
C ASP A 50 -17.83 8.94 -8.24
N ILE A 51 -18.24 8.30 -7.14
CA ILE A 51 -17.54 8.38 -5.87
C ILE A 51 -16.82 7.06 -5.58
N VAL A 52 -15.51 7.15 -5.29
CA VAL A 52 -14.66 6.02 -4.90
C VAL A 52 -14.13 6.21 -3.48
N TYR A 53 -14.18 5.15 -2.69
CA TYR A 53 -13.60 5.12 -1.34
C TYR A 53 -13.17 3.70 -0.94
N GLY A 54 -12.22 3.63 -0.02
CA GLY A 54 -11.79 2.38 0.60
C GLY A 54 -12.63 2.03 1.83
N GLY A 55 -12.53 0.79 2.27
CA GLY A 55 -13.19 0.30 3.47
C GLY A 55 -12.53 -0.96 4.01
N GLY A 56 -13.06 -1.47 5.10
CA GLY A 56 -12.54 -2.67 5.76
C GLY A 56 -12.13 -2.41 7.19
N THR A 57 -11.66 -3.44 7.86
CA THR A 57 -11.24 -3.41 9.25
C THR A 57 -9.83 -3.97 9.35
N ASP A 58 -9.01 -3.37 10.20
CA ASP A 58 -7.66 -3.83 10.46
C ASP A 58 -7.64 -5.32 10.88
N GLY A 59 -6.76 -6.09 10.25
CA GLY A 59 -6.60 -7.53 10.47
C GLY A 59 -7.67 -8.42 9.85
N VAL A 60 -8.64 -7.87 9.08
CA VAL A 60 -9.74 -8.64 8.52
C VAL A 60 -9.92 -8.41 7.03
N ALA A 61 -9.91 -9.49 6.25
CA ALA A 61 -10.25 -9.44 4.83
C ALA A 61 -11.72 -9.02 4.63
N SER A 62 -11.97 -8.18 3.62
CA SER A 62 -13.29 -7.65 3.33
C SER A 62 -13.72 -7.92 1.89
N ASN A 63 -14.98 -8.32 1.69
CA ASN A 63 -15.58 -8.39 0.34
C ASN A 63 -15.97 -7.00 -0.21
N ASN A 64 -15.90 -5.96 0.62
CA ASN A 64 -16.24 -4.58 0.31
C ASN A 64 -15.05 -3.66 0.61
N GLY A 65 -13.84 -4.03 0.18
CA GLY A 65 -12.61 -3.29 0.49
C GLY A 65 -12.46 -2.01 -0.32
N ILE A 66 -12.90 -1.98 -1.57
CA ILE A 66 -12.93 -0.78 -2.42
C ILE A 66 -14.30 -0.68 -3.07
N ILE A 67 -14.87 0.50 -3.09
CA ILE A 67 -16.26 0.75 -3.47
C ILE A 67 -16.29 1.92 -4.43
N ALA A 68 -17.03 1.77 -5.54
CA ALA A 68 -17.43 2.86 -6.43
C ALA A 68 -18.95 2.95 -6.49
N VAL A 69 -19.50 4.13 -6.28
CA VAL A 69 -20.93 4.41 -6.39
C VAL A 69 -21.19 5.51 -7.40
N ASN A 70 -22.28 5.38 -8.14
CA ASN A 70 -22.70 6.35 -9.15
C ASN A 70 -23.03 7.70 -8.50
N GLY A 71 -22.40 8.76 -8.99
CA GLY A 71 -22.56 10.11 -8.46
C GLY A 71 -23.95 10.71 -8.63
N ALA A 72 -24.68 10.29 -9.66
CA ALA A 72 -26.03 10.77 -9.93
C ALA A 72 -27.07 10.26 -8.92
N ASN A 73 -26.91 9.03 -8.41
CA ASN A 73 -27.98 8.37 -7.66
C ASN A 73 -27.54 7.53 -6.47
N GLY A 74 -26.22 7.39 -6.23
CA GLY A 74 -25.66 6.61 -5.13
C GLY A 74 -25.70 5.09 -5.33
N ASN A 75 -26.10 4.59 -6.49
CA ASN A 75 -26.12 3.15 -6.75
C ASN A 75 -24.68 2.59 -6.86
N LEU A 76 -24.50 1.37 -6.41
CA LEU A 76 -23.22 0.68 -6.52
C LEU A 76 -22.88 0.47 -8.00
N LEU A 77 -21.74 0.99 -8.46
CA LEU A 77 -21.16 0.68 -9.77
C LEU A 77 -20.40 -0.63 -9.71
N TRP A 78 -19.41 -0.68 -8.85
CA TRP A 78 -18.65 -1.89 -8.59
C TRP A 78 -18.05 -1.86 -7.18
N LYS A 79 -17.62 -3.03 -6.72
CA LYS A 79 -16.88 -3.20 -5.47
C LYS A 79 -15.84 -4.29 -5.62
N ARG A 80 -14.78 -4.19 -4.81
CA ARG A 80 -13.68 -5.13 -4.84
C ARG A 80 -13.32 -5.61 -3.42
N PRO A 81 -13.01 -6.90 -3.24
CA PRO A 81 -12.49 -7.41 -1.99
C PRO A 81 -11.07 -6.88 -1.71
N SER A 82 -10.72 -6.82 -0.43
CA SER A 82 -9.39 -6.48 0.06
C SER A 82 -8.89 -7.51 1.07
N ARG A 83 -7.55 -7.63 1.20
CA ARG A 83 -6.93 -8.51 2.21
C ARG A 83 -7.06 -7.96 3.62
N ASN A 84 -7.12 -6.64 3.75
CA ASN A 84 -7.18 -5.92 5.01
C ASN A 84 -7.87 -4.56 4.77
N GLU A 85 -7.89 -3.67 5.75
CA GLU A 85 -8.42 -2.32 5.63
C GLU A 85 -7.76 -1.51 4.51
N VAL A 86 -8.57 -0.90 3.65
CA VAL A 86 -8.17 0.08 2.65
C VAL A 86 -8.53 1.46 3.17
N PHE A 87 -7.56 2.14 3.78
CA PHE A 87 -7.75 3.47 4.37
C PHE A 87 -7.28 4.60 3.47
N GLY A 88 -6.45 4.31 2.46
CA GLY A 88 -6.00 5.31 1.49
C GLY A 88 -7.14 5.87 0.67
N SER A 89 -6.99 7.10 0.20
CA SER A 89 -7.90 7.77 -0.73
C SER A 89 -7.46 7.52 -2.16
N ALA A 90 -8.40 7.35 -3.09
CA ALA A 90 -8.12 7.04 -4.47
C ALA A 90 -7.48 8.22 -5.23
N ILE A 91 -6.59 7.92 -6.17
CA ILE A 91 -6.16 8.83 -7.23
C ILE A 91 -6.43 8.19 -8.60
N PHE A 92 -6.51 8.98 -9.67
CA PHE A 92 -7.07 8.52 -10.94
C PHE A 92 -6.19 8.84 -12.14
N MET A 93 -5.90 7.83 -12.98
CA MET A 93 -5.21 7.97 -14.26
C MET A 93 -5.62 6.82 -15.19
N ASP A 94 -5.85 7.11 -16.46
CA ASP A 94 -6.16 6.09 -17.46
C ASP A 94 -4.85 5.42 -17.92
N ILE A 95 -4.57 4.22 -17.42
CA ILE A 95 -3.44 3.39 -17.83
C ILE A 95 -3.86 2.27 -18.78
N THR A 96 -5.17 2.02 -18.91
CA THR A 96 -5.72 1.04 -19.84
C THR A 96 -5.98 1.61 -21.22
N ASN A 97 -5.95 2.95 -21.39
CA ASN A 97 -6.28 3.69 -22.60
C ASN A 97 -7.70 3.38 -23.10
N ASP A 98 -8.64 3.13 -22.19
CA ASP A 98 -10.05 2.90 -22.53
C ASP A 98 -10.89 4.20 -22.45
N GLY A 99 -10.27 5.34 -22.09
CA GLY A 99 -10.88 6.65 -21.95
C GLY A 99 -11.55 6.88 -20.59
N ILE A 100 -11.45 5.92 -19.68
CA ILE A 100 -11.90 6.00 -18.29
C ILE A 100 -10.69 5.92 -17.38
N ARG A 101 -10.56 6.82 -16.42
CA ARG A 101 -9.42 6.76 -15.50
C ARG A 101 -9.50 5.56 -14.58
N ASP A 102 -8.39 4.86 -14.46
CA ASP A 102 -8.22 3.77 -13.52
C ASP A 102 -7.95 4.30 -12.11
N VAL A 103 -8.20 3.46 -11.12
CA VAL A 103 -8.18 3.80 -9.70
C VAL A 103 -6.93 3.24 -9.04
N PHE A 104 -6.12 4.10 -8.42
CA PHE A 104 -5.00 3.71 -7.59
C PHE A 104 -5.33 3.97 -6.12
N ILE A 105 -5.22 2.96 -5.29
CA ILE A 105 -5.62 3.04 -3.88
C ILE A 105 -4.73 2.14 -3.02
N SER A 106 -4.60 2.49 -1.75
CA SER A 106 -3.67 1.85 -0.84
C SER A 106 -4.28 1.51 0.52
N GLY A 107 -3.60 0.64 1.28
CA GLY A 107 -4.09 0.21 2.58
C GLY A 107 -3.08 -0.65 3.34
N ARG A 108 -3.58 -1.38 4.34
CA ARG A 108 -2.80 -2.28 5.18
C ARG A 108 -2.42 -3.56 4.45
N GLN A 109 -1.46 -4.29 4.99
CA GLN A 109 -0.99 -5.58 4.49
C GLN A 109 -0.50 -5.49 3.04
N ALA A 110 0.39 -4.54 2.80
CA ALA A 110 1.03 -4.27 1.51
C ALA A 110 0.05 -4.11 0.34
N GLN A 111 -1.14 -3.56 0.59
CA GLN A 111 -2.10 -3.23 -0.45
C GLN A 111 -1.74 -1.90 -1.10
N LEU A 112 -1.22 -1.96 -2.31
CA LEU A 112 -1.16 -0.87 -3.28
C LEU A 112 -1.70 -1.45 -4.58
N LEU A 113 -2.82 -0.94 -5.05
CA LEU A 113 -3.63 -1.56 -6.09
C LEU A 113 -3.88 -0.57 -7.24
N ALA A 114 -3.81 -1.05 -8.48
CA ALA A 114 -4.44 -0.41 -9.62
C ALA A 114 -5.66 -1.23 -10.08
N ILE A 115 -6.75 -0.55 -10.30
CA ILE A 115 -8.06 -1.14 -10.57
C ILE A 115 -8.65 -0.43 -11.79
N ASN A 116 -9.15 -1.17 -12.76
CA ASN A 116 -9.85 -0.59 -13.90
C ASN A 116 -11.09 0.17 -13.43
N GLY A 117 -11.12 1.47 -13.75
CA GLY A 117 -12.16 2.37 -13.27
C GLY A 117 -13.56 2.01 -13.74
N ALA A 118 -13.69 1.54 -14.97
CA ALA A 118 -14.96 1.21 -15.58
C ALA A 118 -15.69 0.03 -14.93
N ASN A 119 -14.94 -0.97 -14.42
CA ASN A 119 -15.55 -2.25 -14.03
C ASN A 119 -15.04 -2.84 -12.71
N GLY A 120 -14.06 -2.20 -12.05
CA GLY A 120 -13.48 -2.67 -10.79
C GLY A 120 -12.53 -3.87 -10.93
N ALA A 121 -12.12 -4.25 -12.15
CA ALA A 121 -11.18 -5.34 -12.35
C ALA A 121 -9.77 -4.94 -11.84
N LEU A 122 -9.04 -5.90 -11.23
CA LEU A 122 -7.65 -5.66 -10.83
C LEU A 122 -6.78 -5.56 -12.05
N LEU A 123 -6.02 -4.47 -12.16
CA LEU A 123 -4.98 -4.33 -13.15
C LEU A 123 -3.66 -4.90 -12.62
N TRP A 124 -3.26 -4.45 -11.45
CA TRP A 124 -2.14 -5.02 -10.71
C TRP A 124 -2.30 -4.82 -9.20
N ASP A 125 -1.59 -5.67 -8.45
CA ASP A 125 -1.45 -5.60 -6.99
C ASP A 125 0.05 -5.66 -6.68
N TYR A 126 0.57 -4.69 -5.91
CA TYR A 126 1.98 -4.64 -5.57
C TYR A 126 2.44 -5.92 -4.86
N PHE A 127 1.65 -6.44 -3.93
CA PHE A 127 1.92 -7.70 -3.23
C PHE A 127 1.05 -8.83 -3.83
N PRO A 128 1.53 -10.06 -4.04
CA PRO A 128 2.82 -10.61 -3.60
C PRO A 128 3.96 -10.47 -4.62
N TYR A 129 3.75 -9.82 -5.75
CA TYR A 129 4.68 -9.84 -6.88
C TYR A 129 6.02 -9.12 -6.65
N ASN A 130 6.06 -8.18 -5.67
CA ASN A 130 7.24 -7.37 -5.35
C ASN A 130 7.77 -7.60 -3.92
N THR A 131 7.68 -8.83 -3.39
CA THR A 131 8.20 -9.13 -2.06
C THR A 131 9.72 -9.21 -2.07
N ASN A 132 10.37 -8.27 -1.36
CA ASN A 132 11.76 -8.44 -0.99
C ASN A 132 11.87 -9.28 0.32
N PRO A 133 12.97 -10.02 0.53
CA PRO A 133 13.25 -10.63 1.83
C PRO A 133 13.16 -9.58 2.95
N GLY A 134 12.32 -9.78 3.94
CA GLY A 134 12.02 -8.84 5.02
C GLY A 134 10.79 -7.96 4.82
N ASP A 135 10.16 -7.98 3.65
CA ASP A 135 8.90 -7.27 3.36
C ASP A 135 7.77 -8.29 3.24
N SER A 136 7.49 -8.99 4.32
CA SER A 136 6.58 -10.15 4.38
C SER A 136 5.08 -9.81 4.19
N GLY A 137 4.78 -8.69 3.50
CA GLY A 137 3.41 -8.25 3.27
C GLY A 137 2.74 -7.63 4.50
N LEU A 138 3.51 -7.26 5.51
CA LEU A 138 3.00 -6.72 6.77
C LEU A 138 2.86 -5.21 6.77
N TYR A 139 3.55 -4.51 5.87
CA TYR A 139 3.60 -3.05 5.85
C TYR A 139 2.33 -2.41 5.31
N ASN A 140 2.09 -1.20 5.78
CA ASN A 140 1.00 -0.35 5.29
C ASN A 140 1.50 0.56 4.18
N PHE A 141 0.69 0.78 3.16
CA PHE A 141 0.89 1.80 2.15
C PHE A 141 -0.01 3.00 2.43
N TYR A 142 0.58 4.20 2.42
CA TYR A 142 -0.13 5.46 2.59
C TYR A 142 -0.48 6.07 1.22
N ASN A 143 -1.26 7.16 1.19
CA ASN A 143 -1.82 7.67 -0.06
C ASN A 143 -0.74 7.87 -1.12
N PRO A 144 -0.87 7.21 -2.30
CA PRO A 144 0.05 7.40 -3.40
C PRO A 144 -0.11 8.80 -4.01
N GLN A 145 0.96 9.30 -4.61
CA GLN A 145 1.02 10.55 -5.38
C GLN A 145 1.58 10.26 -6.76
N PHE A 146 1.04 10.90 -7.80
CA PHE A 146 1.68 10.87 -9.10
C PHE A 146 2.90 11.80 -9.11
N ILE A 147 3.98 11.30 -9.68
CA ILE A 147 5.19 12.05 -10.01
C ILE A 147 5.41 12.00 -11.53
N ASP A 148 6.37 12.78 -12.03
CA ASP A 148 6.72 12.69 -13.45
C ASP A 148 7.12 11.26 -13.82
N ASP A 149 6.98 10.92 -15.09
CA ASP A 149 7.48 9.66 -15.64
C ASP A 149 9.00 9.56 -15.40
N VAL A 150 9.41 8.62 -14.56
CA VAL A 150 10.82 8.30 -14.29
C VAL A 150 11.16 6.89 -14.75
N SER A 151 10.18 6.12 -15.14
CA SER A 151 10.33 4.78 -15.73
C SER A 151 10.61 4.81 -17.23
N GLY A 152 10.23 5.90 -17.92
CA GLY A 152 10.43 6.12 -19.35
C GLY A 152 9.32 5.52 -20.23
N ASP A 153 8.16 5.20 -19.66
CA ASP A 153 7.01 4.64 -20.40
C ASP A 153 5.99 5.70 -20.86
N ASN A 154 6.29 7.00 -20.63
CA ASN A 154 5.46 8.18 -20.90
C ASN A 154 4.18 8.26 -20.03
N VAL A 155 4.13 7.55 -18.92
CA VAL A 155 3.04 7.62 -17.95
C VAL A 155 3.62 8.04 -16.60
N PRO A 156 3.01 8.98 -15.86
CA PRO A 156 3.43 9.37 -14.53
C PRO A 156 3.55 8.16 -13.59
N ASP A 157 4.62 8.08 -12.82
CA ASP A 157 4.86 7.03 -11.84
C ASP A 157 4.27 7.38 -10.46
N LEU A 158 4.28 6.44 -9.52
CA LEU A 158 3.74 6.59 -8.18
C LEU A 158 4.84 6.77 -7.14
N LEU A 159 4.76 7.84 -6.35
CA LEU A 159 5.46 7.98 -5.07
C LEU A 159 4.54 7.50 -3.95
N VAL A 160 5.05 6.66 -3.05
CA VAL A 160 4.29 6.15 -1.92
C VAL A 160 5.18 5.92 -0.70
N ALA A 161 4.66 6.22 0.48
CA ALA A 161 5.29 5.84 1.75
C ALA A 161 4.80 4.44 2.16
N ASN A 162 5.71 3.64 2.67
CA ASN A 162 5.46 2.28 3.14
C ASN A 162 6.09 2.08 4.52
N GLY A 163 5.30 1.65 5.47
CA GLY A 163 5.80 1.42 6.83
C GLY A 163 4.70 0.98 7.79
N GLY A 164 5.09 0.73 9.05
CA GLY A 164 4.18 0.32 10.10
C GLY A 164 3.69 -1.12 9.95
N ASP A 165 4.32 -2.06 10.63
CA ASP A 165 3.82 -3.43 10.73
C ASP A 165 2.46 -3.45 11.44
N HIS A 166 1.38 -3.75 10.70
CA HIS A 166 0.02 -3.77 11.23
C HIS A 166 -0.22 -4.88 12.26
N THR A 167 0.64 -5.87 12.35
CA THR A 167 0.51 -6.99 13.30
C THR A 167 1.19 -6.71 14.64
N ALA A 168 2.10 -5.74 14.69
CA ALA A 168 2.81 -5.37 15.90
C ALA A 168 2.11 -4.22 16.64
N PRO A 169 2.12 -4.21 17.98
CA PRO A 169 1.55 -3.11 18.76
C PRO A 169 2.20 -1.77 18.45
N ALA A 170 1.45 -0.67 18.50
CA ALA A 170 1.93 0.69 18.20
C ALA A 170 3.09 1.18 19.10
N TRP A 171 3.33 0.54 20.23
CA TRP A 171 4.43 0.85 21.17
C TRP A 171 5.67 -0.04 20.99
N ASP A 172 5.67 -0.96 20.04
CA ASP A 172 6.81 -1.84 19.81
C ASP A 172 7.92 -1.10 19.08
N THR A 173 9.06 -0.92 19.75
CA THR A 173 10.23 -0.23 19.21
C THR A 173 11.07 -1.09 18.26
N THR A 174 10.74 -2.37 18.10
CA THR A 174 11.44 -3.29 17.20
C THR A 174 10.80 -3.40 15.83
N ARG A 175 9.78 -2.59 15.56
CA ARG A 175 9.11 -2.53 14.26
C ARG A 175 10.09 -2.12 13.16
N PRO A 176 9.96 -2.69 11.96
CA PRO A 176 10.87 -2.37 10.87
C PRO A 176 10.74 -0.91 10.42
N PRO A 177 11.84 -0.31 9.92
CA PRO A 177 11.84 1.09 9.49
C PRO A 177 10.91 1.32 8.30
N GLY A 178 10.37 2.52 8.22
CA GLY A 178 9.60 2.98 7.08
C GLY A 178 10.45 3.19 5.83
N HIS A 179 9.78 3.22 4.68
CA HIS A 179 10.42 3.42 3.38
C HIS A 179 9.64 4.45 2.57
N LEU A 180 10.36 5.15 1.69
CA LEU A 180 9.76 5.78 0.52
C LEU A 180 10.05 4.94 -0.71
N MET A 181 9.06 4.86 -1.58
CA MET A 181 9.11 4.01 -2.76
C MET A 181 8.60 4.77 -3.99
N VAL A 182 9.20 4.49 -5.14
CA VAL A 182 8.67 4.87 -6.44
C VAL A 182 8.30 3.59 -7.18
N VAL A 183 7.07 3.54 -7.67
CA VAL A 183 6.47 2.38 -8.32
C VAL A 183 5.96 2.79 -9.70
N ASN A 184 6.25 1.99 -10.70
CA ASN A 184 5.71 2.20 -12.05
C ASN A 184 4.20 2.02 -12.03
N SER A 185 3.47 3.06 -12.43
CA SER A 185 2.01 3.07 -12.36
C SER A 185 1.34 2.10 -13.35
N MET A 186 1.98 1.83 -14.49
CA MET A 186 1.46 0.88 -15.49
C MET A 186 1.53 -0.56 -15.02
N THR A 187 2.60 -0.94 -14.33
CA THR A 187 2.92 -2.36 -14.06
C THR A 187 2.89 -2.73 -12.58
N GLY A 188 2.91 -1.76 -11.67
CA GLY A 188 3.06 -1.99 -10.24
C GLY A 188 4.49 -2.39 -9.82
N GLN A 189 5.47 -2.37 -10.74
CA GLN A 189 6.84 -2.74 -10.43
C GLN A 189 7.57 -1.66 -9.64
N LEU A 190 8.46 -2.09 -8.75
CA LEU A 190 9.29 -1.20 -7.96
C LEU A 190 10.38 -0.58 -8.83
N ILE A 191 10.45 0.77 -8.85
CA ILE A 191 11.52 1.53 -9.51
C ILE A 191 12.63 1.86 -8.52
N SER A 192 12.27 2.41 -7.35
CA SER A 192 13.22 2.73 -6.29
C SER A 192 12.62 2.58 -4.90
N LYS A 193 13.48 2.26 -3.91
CA LYS A 193 13.08 2.11 -2.50
C LYS A 193 14.22 2.58 -1.61
N ALA A 194 13.93 3.43 -0.64
CA ALA A 194 14.91 3.89 0.33
C ALA A 194 14.33 3.90 1.75
N VAL A 195 15.15 3.47 2.72
CA VAL A 195 14.83 3.47 4.15
C VAL A 195 14.88 4.89 4.68
N VAL A 196 13.95 5.28 5.54
CA VAL A 196 13.94 6.60 6.20
C VAL A 196 15.19 6.79 7.08
N PRO A 197 15.75 8.02 7.16
CA PRO A 197 17.08 8.26 7.75
C PRO A 197 17.19 7.93 9.24
N ASP A 198 16.13 8.11 10.02
CA ASP A 198 16.08 7.85 11.45
C ASP A 198 15.70 6.41 11.82
N SER A 199 15.49 5.57 10.82
CA SER A 199 15.02 4.18 10.99
C SER A 199 13.71 4.04 11.77
N ALA A 200 12.93 5.11 11.89
CA ALA A 200 11.60 5.08 12.47
C ALA A 200 10.58 4.55 11.45
N GLU A 201 9.36 4.32 11.87
CA GLU A 201 8.27 4.03 10.96
C GLU A 201 7.85 5.27 10.17
N THR A 202 7.08 5.09 9.10
CA THR A 202 6.38 6.20 8.44
C THR A 202 4.89 5.88 8.30
N TYR A 203 4.06 6.79 8.80
CA TYR A 203 2.61 6.77 8.70
C TYR A 203 2.08 7.93 7.85
N CYS A 204 2.98 8.75 7.32
CA CYS A 204 2.67 9.99 6.62
C CYS A 204 2.52 9.74 5.12
N SER A 205 1.50 10.32 4.50
CA SER A 205 1.41 10.43 3.05
C SER A 205 2.50 11.37 2.54
N ALA A 206 3.41 10.87 1.70
CA ALA A 206 4.48 11.68 1.14
C ALA A 206 3.95 12.62 0.04
N LEU A 207 4.47 13.85 -0.01
CA LEU A 207 4.14 14.83 -1.04
C LEU A 207 5.37 15.16 -1.89
N VAL A 208 5.15 15.62 -3.11
CA VAL A 208 6.23 16.03 -4.00
C VAL A 208 5.91 17.38 -4.64
N ALA A 209 6.84 18.33 -4.52
CA ALA A 209 6.70 19.64 -5.17
C ALA A 209 8.06 20.28 -5.43
N ASP A 210 8.12 21.20 -6.41
CA ASP A 210 9.25 22.11 -6.59
C ASP A 210 9.14 23.27 -5.59
N ILE A 211 9.55 23.00 -4.34
CA ILE A 211 9.38 23.92 -3.20
C ILE A 211 10.06 25.25 -3.41
N GLN A 212 11.22 25.25 -4.03
CA GLN A 212 12.04 26.46 -4.23
C GLN A 212 11.85 27.11 -5.60
N ASN A 213 10.97 26.53 -6.43
CA ASN A 213 10.70 26.95 -7.81
C ASN A 213 12.00 27.09 -8.65
N ASN A 214 12.87 26.10 -8.52
CA ASN A 214 14.18 26.04 -9.19
C ASN A 214 14.35 24.78 -10.05
N GLY A 215 13.28 24.04 -10.30
CA GLY A 215 13.25 22.80 -11.06
C GLY A 215 13.60 21.55 -10.25
N ILE A 216 14.01 21.68 -8.98
CA ILE A 216 14.31 20.55 -8.11
C ILE A 216 13.03 20.15 -7.37
N LYS A 217 12.54 18.94 -7.62
CA LYS A 217 11.40 18.38 -6.88
C LYS A 217 11.87 17.80 -5.55
N TRP A 218 11.21 18.22 -4.49
CA TRP A 218 11.43 17.76 -3.12
C TRP A 218 10.31 16.83 -2.68
N VAL A 219 10.68 15.72 -2.07
CA VAL A 219 9.76 14.80 -1.39
C VAL A 219 9.68 15.22 0.08
N LEU A 220 8.47 15.51 0.55
CA LEU A 220 8.14 15.86 1.93
C LEU A 220 7.51 14.65 2.62
N TYR A 221 8.04 14.25 3.78
CA TYR A 221 7.54 13.07 4.49
C TYR A 221 7.82 13.12 5.97
N GLY A 222 6.96 12.49 6.76
CA GLY A 222 7.10 12.35 8.20
C GLY A 222 7.48 10.95 8.62
N THR A 223 8.15 10.81 9.76
CA THR A 223 8.50 9.55 10.41
C THR A 223 8.03 9.49 11.86
N GLY A 224 8.12 8.31 12.47
CA GLY A 224 7.62 8.06 13.82
C GLY A 224 6.11 7.81 13.83
N GLY A 225 5.51 7.77 15.02
CA GLY A 225 4.12 7.38 15.17
C GLY A 225 3.45 8.00 16.40
N GLU A 226 2.35 7.42 16.83
CA GLU A 226 1.57 7.89 18.00
C GLU A 226 2.36 7.81 19.31
N ASN A 227 3.26 6.86 19.44
CA ASN A 227 4.03 6.58 20.65
C ASN A 227 5.55 6.54 20.43
N LEU A 228 6.00 6.83 19.22
CA LEU A 228 7.41 6.82 18.84
C LEU A 228 7.75 8.18 18.22
N GLY A 229 8.83 8.77 18.71
CA GLY A 229 9.37 10.01 18.15
C GLY A 229 9.78 9.85 16.69
N GLY A 230 9.89 10.96 15.99
CA GLY A 230 10.30 10.99 14.59
C GLY A 230 10.60 12.40 14.13
N SER A 231 10.81 12.55 12.82
CA SER A 231 11.11 13.83 12.20
C SER A 231 10.30 14.04 10.94
N PHE A 232 10.14 15.30 10.55
CA PHE A 232 9.61 15.66 9.23
C PHE A 232 10.77 16.09 8.34
N TYR A 233 10.83 15.55 7.14
CA TYR A 233 11.96 15.66 6.23
C TYR A 233 11.58 16.27 4.88
N ALA A 234 12.56 16.88 4.24
CA ALA A 234 12.57 17.19 2.81
C ALA A 234 13.76 16.51 2.14
N CYS A 235 13.55 15.76 1.07
CA CYS A 235 14.60 15.09 0.30
C CYS A 235 14.44 15.36 -1.20
N PRO A 236 15.51 15.63 -1.97
CA PRO A 236 15.39 15.71 -3.42
C PRO A 236 14.87 14.38 -4.00
N LEU A 237 13.87 14.43 -4.88
CA LEU A 237 13.32 13.25 -5.54
C LEU A 237 14.39 12.44 -6.27
N THR A 238 15.37 13.12 -6.89
CA THR A 238 16.49 12.47 -7.57
C THR A 238 17.32 11.57 -6.66
N SER A 239 17.43 11.89 -5.37
CA SER A 239 18.12 11.04 -4.39
C SER A 239 17.33 9.77 -4.09
N LEU A 240 16.01 9.88 -3.93
CA LEU A 240 15.15 8.71 -3.77
C LEU A 240 15.24 7.77 -4.97
N LEU A 241 15.29 8.32 -6.19
CA LEU A 241 15.47 7.53 -7.42
C LEU A 241 16.81 6.77 -7.46
N LEU A 242 17.81 7.23 -6.71
CA LEU A 242 19.08 6.53 -6.48
C LEU A 242 19.04 5.61 -5.24
N ASN A 243 17.88 5.26 -4.74
CA ASN A 243 17.66 4.44 -3.54
C ASN A 243 18.29 5.02 -2.26
N SER A 244 18.32 6.35 -2.12
CA SER A 244 18.94 7.02 -0.99
C SER A 244 18.09 8.18 -0.46
N LEU A 245 17.92 8.22 0.87
CA LEU A 245 17.38 9.37 1.60
C LEU A 245 18.45 10.06 2.47
N ALA A 246 19.73 9.70 2.32
CA ALA A 246 20.81 10.30 3.09
C ALA A 246 20.92 11.84 2.99
N PRO A 247 20.59 12.49 1.86
CA PRO A 247 20.58 13.95 1.75
C PRO A 247 19.36 14.64 2.36
N SER A 248 18.49 13.93 3.10
CA SER A 248 17.29 14.53 3.69
C SER A 248 17.62 15.64 4.67
N ILE A 249 16.90 16.75 4.53
CA ILE A 249 16.93 17.89 5.45
C ILE A 249 15.85 17.69 6.51
N VAL A 250 16.21 17.81 7.79
CA VAL A 250 15.25 17.77 8.90
C VAL A 250 14.56 19.11 8.99
N LEU A 251 13.25 19.15 8.80
CA LEU A 251 12.42 20.35 8.91
C LEU A 251 11.93 20.58 10.35
N ALA A 252 11.60 19.51 11.06
CA ALA A 252 11.26 19.51 12.47
C ALA A 252 11.45 18.11 13.06
N SER A 253 11.58 18.04 14.39
CA SER A 253 11.64 16.78 15.14
C SER A 253 10.74 16.83 16.37
N ASP A 254 10.22 15.67 16.75
CA ASP A 254 9.52 15.44 18.00
C ASP A 254 10.02 14.11 18.58
N ASN A 255 10.68 14.17 19.73
CA ASN A 255 11.35 13.00 20.32
C ASN A 255 10.37 12.04 21.02
N VAL A 256 9.11 12.39 21.13
CA VAL A 256 8.09 11.61 21.84
C VAL A 256 7.02 11.10 20.89
N LYS A 257 6.62 11.93 19.93
CA LYS A 257 5.56 11.70 18.96
C LYS A 257 6.09 11.94 17.56
N GLY A 258 5.71 11.10 16.60
CA GLY A 258 6.14 11.27 15.22
C GLY A 258 5.27 12.26 14.42
N PHE A 259 5.45 12.23 13.10
CA PHE A 259 4.70 13.03 12.15
C PHE A 259 3.86 12.11 11.27
N ILE A 260 2.56 12.04 11.56
CA ILE A 260 1.59 11.18 10.87
C ILE A 260 0.82 11.98 9.80
N ALA A 261 0.46 13.24 10.13
CA ALA A 261 -0.23 14.12 9.20
C ALA A 261 0.69 14.53 8.04
N PRO A 262 0.20 14.52 6.79
CA PRO A 262 0.95 15.08 5.67
C PRO A 262 1.13 16.58 5.84
N ALA A 263 2.09 17.15 5.10
CA ALA A 263 2.24 18.60 5.04
C ALA A 263 1.11 19.23 4.22
N ALA A 264 0.80 20.48 4.55
CA ALA A 264 0.06 21.36 3.64
C ALA A 264 1.01 22.45 3.15
N ILE A 265 1.03 22.71 1.85
CA ILE A 265 1.93 23.67 1.23
C ILE A 265 1.16 24.72 0.44
N TYR A 266 1.66 25.92 0.43
CA TYR A 266 1.05 26.98 -0.37
C TYR A 266 2.09 27.83 -1.06
N LYS A 267 1.73 28.37 -2.22
CA LYS A 267 2.58 29.22 -3.02
C LYS A 267 2.62 30.62 -2.43
N THR A 268 3.82 31.10 -2.12
CA THR A 268 4.05 32.47 -1.64
C THR A 268 4.03 33.47 -2.80
N GLN A 269 3.93 34.74 -2.49
CA GLN A 269 4.07 35.79 -3.50
C GLN A 269 5.43 35.80 -4.20
N ALA A 270 6.48 35.31 -3.53
CA ALA A 270 7.81 35.13 -4.11
C ALA A 270 7.92 33.93 -5.08
N ASN A 271 6.80 33.33 -5.43
CA ASN A 271 6.69 32.16 -6.32
C ASN A 271 7.40 30.91 -5.79
N GLN A 272 7.62 30.84 -4.48
CA GLN A 272 8.12 29.70 -3.74
C GLN A 272 7.01 29.09 -2.90
N TYR A 273 7.25 27.97 -2.26
CA TYR A 273 6.24 27.32 -1.42
C TYR A 273 6.66 27.34 0.05
N ASP A 274 5.78 27.85 0.93
CA ASP A 274 5.90 27.63 2.37
C ASP A 274 5.18 26.31 2.76
N ILE A 275 5.68 25.68 3.83
CA ILE A 275 5.27 24.33 4.24
C ILE A 275 4.70 24.41 5.66
N ILE A 276 3.50 23.90 5.86
CA ILE A 276 2.88 23.72 7.18
C ILE A 276 2.99 22.24 7.56
N ILE A 277 3.62 21.95 8.66
CA ILE A 277 3.79 20.60 9.19
C ILE A 277 3.27 20.51 10.62
N GLN A 278 2.77 19.33 10.97
CA GLN A 278 2.20 19.06 12.29
C GLN A 278 2.71 17.74 12.84
N SER A 279 3.28 17.73 14.06
CA SER A 279 3.58 16.48 14.77
C SER A 279 2.31 15.89 15.37
N PHE A 280 2.30 14.58 15.60
CA PHE A 280 1.21 13.92 16.31
C PHE A 280 1.04 14.49 17.73
N GLY A 281 2.10 15.02 18.33
CA GLY A 281 2.06 15.77 19.59
C GLY A 281 1.38 17.15 19.53
N GLY A 282 0.70 17.48 18.42
CA GLY A 282 -0.08 18.72 18.27
C GLY A 282 0.76 19.98 18.04
N LYS A 283 2.07 19.86 17.86
CA LYS A 283 2.96 20.97 17.52
C LYS A 283 2.90 21.26 16.03
N VAL A 284 2.58 22.47 15.65
CA VAL A 284 2.50 22.94 14.25
C VAL A 284 3.61 23.91 13.96
N SER A 285 4.26 23.80 12.81
CA SER A 285 5.32 24.70 12.37
C SER A 285 5.15 25.11 10.94
N LYS A 286 5.43 26.38 10.66
CA LYS A 286 5.59 26.91 9.31
C LYS A 286 7.07 26.92 8.96
N ILE A 287 7.39 26.30 7.84
CA ILE A 287 8.75 26.21 7.28
C ILE A 287 8.78 27.04 6.00
N LYS A 288 9.77 27.91 5.88
CA LYS A 288 9.99 28.69 4.64
C LYS A 288 10.59 27.77 3.58
N GLY A 289 10.00 27.75 2.40
CA GLY A 289 10.53 26.91 1.31
C GLY A 289 11.87 27.38 0.76
N VAL A 290 12.19 28.67 0.88
CA VAL A 290 13.41 29.27 0.35
C VAL A 290 14.69 28.67 0.95
N ASP A 291 14.69 28.38 2.24
CA ASP A 291 15.88 27.93 3.00
C ASP A 291 15.59 26.83 4.02
N PHE A 292 14.35 26.33 4.05
CA PHE A 292 13.85 25.35 4.99
C PHE A 292 13.95 25.77 6.47
N SER A 293 14.09 27.08 6.76
CA SER A 293 14.07 27.58 8.13
C SER A 293 12.66 27.65 8.69
N THR A 294 12.53 27.48 10.00
CA THR A 294 11.24 27.64 10.71
C THR A 294 10.87 29.11 10.82
N SER A 295 9.69 29.49 10.33
CA SER A 295 9.14 30.83 10.42
C SER A 295 8.45 31.06 11.77
N TRP A 296 7.54 30.20 12.13
CA TRP A 296 6.84 30.20 13.42
C TRP A 296 6.46 28.79 13.86
N THR A 297 6.14 28.63 15.11
CA THR A 297 5.67 27.38 15.71
C THR A 297 4.51 27.68 16.67
N TYR A 298 3.47 26.87 16.62
CA TYR A 298 2.32 26.90 17.51
C TYR A 298 2.17 25.56 18.21
N ASN A 299 1.77 25.60 19.49
CA ASN A 299 1.54 24.38 20.28
C ASN A 299 0.50 24.61 21.38
N ILE A 300 -0.43 23.70 21.54
CA ILE A 300 -1.26 23.59 22.75
C ILE A 300 -0.75 22.39 23.54
N PRO A 301 -0.15 22.59 24.72
CA PRO A 301 0.40 21.48 25.50
C PRO A 301 -0.64 20.43 25.87
N GLY A 302 -0.29 19.14 25.73
CA GLY A 302 -1.17 18.01 26.03
C GLY A 302 -2.25 17.78 25.01
N THR A 303 -2.01 18.19 23.77
CA THR A 303 -2.83 17.80 22.61
C THR A 303 -2.10 16.87 21.66
N GLU A 304 -2.87 16.12 20.87
CA GLU A 304 -2.42 15.26 19.78
C GLU A 304 -3.20 15.59 18.51
N SER A 305 -2.71 15.20 17.34
CA SER A 305 -3.44 15.26 16.07
C SER A 305 -2.84 14.36 15.01
N SER A 306 -3.73 13.68 14.28
CA SER A 306 -3.44 13.00 13.01
C SER A 306 -4.12 13.68 11.81
N ALA A 307 -4.93 14.72 12.06
CA ALA A 307 -5.60 15.47 11.02
C ALA A 307 -4.61 16.31 10.22
N GLU A 308 -4.78 16.39 8.92
CA GLU A 308 -4.02 17.27 8.06
C GLU A 308 -4.30 18.76 8.37
N PRO A 309 -3.29 19.61 8.43
CA PRO A 309 -3.48 21.05 8.45
C PRO A 309 -4.18 21.51 7.18
N VAL A 310 -5.17 22.40 7.29
CA VAL A 310 -5.95 22.90 6.16
C VAL A 310 -5.60 24.36 5.93
N ILE A 311 -5.39 24.73 4.70
CA ILE A 311 -5.03 26.09 4.29
C ILE A 311 -6.23 26.76 3.64
N GLY A 312 -6.52 27.99 4.04
CA GLY A 312 -7.61 28.80 3.49
C GLY A 312 -7.39 30.30 3.73
N ASN A 313 -8.14 31.12 3.03
CA ASN A 313 -8.16 32.57 3.20
C ASN A 313 -9.24 32.96 4.23
N PHE A 314 -9.08 32.57 5.49
CA PHE A 314 -10.10 32.75 6.54
C PHE A 314 -10.17 34.18 7.08
N THR A 315 -9.05 34.92 7.13
CA THR A 315 -8.97 36.27 7.69
C THR A 315 -8.82 37.35 6.65
N GLY A 316 -8.52 36.98 5.39
CA GLY A 316 -8.17 37.95 4.32
C GLY A 316 -6.74 38.48 4.46
N SER A 317 -5.86 37.79 5.20
CA SER A 317 -4.46 38.16 5.33
C SER A 317 -3.64 37.80 4.08
N ILE A 318 -2.45 38.42 3.95
CA ILE A 318 -1.56 38.18 2.79
C ILE A 318 -1.09 36.74 2.69
N ALA A 319 -0.80 36.12 3.83
CA ALA A 319 -0.47 34.68 3.90
C ALA A 319 -1.76 33.94 4.21
N PRO A 320 -2.06 32.84 3.51
CA PRO A 320 -3.23 32.03 3.82
C PRO A 320 -3.13 31.50 5.25
N ASP A 321 -4.27 31.41 5.91
CA ASP A 321 -4.39 30.98 7.28
C ASP A 321 -4.39 29.46 7.38
N VAL A 322 -4.19 28.95 8.61
CA VAL A 322 -4.09 27.51 8.88
C VAL A 322 -5.19 27.07 9.82
N PHE A 323 -6.01 26.14 9.42
CA PHE A 323 -7.03 25.54 10.27
C PHE A 323 -6.59 24.14 10.73
N LEU A 324 -6.78 23.85 12.01
CA LEU A 324 -6.28 22.67 12.69
C LEU A 324 -7.38 21.98 13.48
N VAL A 325 -7.29 20.65 13.58
CA VAL A 325 -8.06 19.83 14.51
C VAL A 325 -7.09 19.19 15.51
N LEU A 326 -7.25 19.48 16.80
CA LEU A 326 -6.39 19.00 17.85
C LEU A 326 -7.19 18.25 18.92
N PHE A 327 -6.66 17.15 19.44
CA PHE A 327 -7.28 16.26 20.43
C PHE A 327 -6.59 16.45 21.79
N LYS A 328 -7.32 16.84 22.82
CA LYS A 328 -6.77 17.01 24.18
C LYS A 328 -6.73 15.70 24.92
N GLY A 329 -5.55 15.31 25.36
CA GLY A 329 -5.30 14.03 26.04
C GLY A 329 -4.27 13.20 25.32
N THR A 330 -4.27 11.91 25.57
CA THR A 330 -3.37 10.93 24.95
C THR A 330 -4.19 9.75 24.43
N ALA A 331 -3.89 9.26 23.23
CA ALA A 331 -4.57 8.11 22.64
C ALA A 331 -4.60 6.90 23.59
N PRO A 332 -5.73 6.18 23.70
CA PRO A 332 -7.03 6.40 23.06
C PRO A 332 -8.00 7.27 23.88
N SER A 333 -7.55 7.91 24.97
CA SER A 333 -8.39 8.60 25.97
C SER A 333 -8.31 10.11 25.78
N TYR A 334 -9.07 10.64 24.84
CA TYR A 334 -9.21 12.07 24.65
C TYR A 334 -10.36 12.65 25.48
N THR A 335 -10.13 13.85 26.05
CA THR A 335 -11.10 14.55 26.90
C THR A 335 -11.83 15.66 26.18
N ASP A 336 -11.26 16.17 25.08
CA ASP A 336 -11.80 17.28 24.32
C ASP A 336 -11.23 17.30 22.89
N PHE A 337 -11.87 18.03 21.96
CA PHE A 337 -11.45 18.21 20.59
C PHE A 337 -11.52 19.68 20.24
N TYR A 338 -10.40 20.24 19.83
CA TYR A 338 -10.28 21.66 19.50
C TYR A 338 -10.26 21.88 18.00
N GLN A 339 -11.00 22.88 17.57
CA GLN A 339 -10.87 23.51 16.26
C GLN A 339 -10.13 24.82 16.43
N VAL A 340 -9.04 25.00 15.73
CA VAL A 340 -8.13 26.12 15.89
C VAL A 340 -7.81 26.74 14.55
N MET A 341 -7.92 28.06 14.42
CA MET A 341 -7.45 28.77 13.24
C MET A 341 -6.32 29.71 13.63
N LEU A 342 -5.24 29.64 12.87
CA LEU A 342 -4.02 30.43 13.04
C LEU A 342 -3.85 31.38 11.86
N ASP A 343 -3.43 32.60 12.17
CA ASP A 343 -2.92 33.53 11.15
C ASP A 343 -1.67 32.92 10.50
N GLY A 344 -1.71 32.72 9.20
CA GLY A 344 -0.64 32.04 8.46
C GLY A 344 0.64 32.85 8.35
N GLN A 345 0.62 34.17 8.56
CA GLN A 345 1.81 34.99 8.53
C GLN A 345 2.67 34.83 9.78
N ASN A 346 2.06 34.78 10.97
CA ASN A 346 2.78 34.87 12.25
C ASN A 346 2.47 33.72 13.22
N GLY A 347 1.52 32.84 12.89
CA GLY A 347 1.14 31.67 13.71
C GLY A 347 0.31 32.04 14.95
N THR A 348 -0.24 33.24 15.04
CA THR A 348 -1.09 33.64 16.18
C THR A 348 -2.47 32.99 16.07
N GLN A 349 -2.99 32.49 17.19
CA GLN A 349 -4.33 31.93 17.27
C GLN A 349 -5.38 33.04 17.11
N GLN A 350 -6.21 32.91 16.09
CA GLN A 350 -7.32 33.82 15.82
C GLN A 350 -8.66 33.24 16.27
N PHE A 351 -8.79 31.93 16.23
CA PHE A 351 -10.00 31.20 16.63
C PHE A 351 -9.65 29.95 17.40
N LYS A 352 -10.47 29.59 18.38
CA LYS A 352 -10.43 28.28 19.04
C LYS A 352 -11.82 27.95 19.57
N ASP A 353 -12.32 26.77 19.24
CA ASP A 353 -13.54 26.21 19.82
C ASP A 353 -13.31 24.78 20.31
N SER A 354 -14.17 24.32 21.19
CA SER A 354 -14.15 23.03 21.84
C SER A 354 -15.44 22.28 21.51
N LEU A 355 -15.34 21.13 20.84
CA LEU A 355 -16.43 20.57 20.06
C LEU A 355 -16.86 19.16 20.46
N GLY A 356 -16.91 18.78 21.70
CA GLY A 356 -17.49 17.49 22.08
C GLY A 356 -16.65 16.28 21.66
N SER A 357 -17.27 15.12 21.42
CA SER A 357 -16.56 13.86 21.31
C SER A 357 -16.20 13.46 19.87
N MET A 358 -14.98 12.95 19.68
CA MET A 358 -14.47 12.25 18.49
C MET A 358 -14.49 13.04 17.17
N HIS A 359 -13.47 13.81 16.94
CA HIS A 359 -13.28 14.51 15.67
C HIS A 359 -11.84 14.32 15.18
N TYR A 360 -11.63 13.38 14.27
CA TYR A 360 -10.30 13.05 13.74
C TYR A 360 -10.15 13.43 12.25
N ALA A 361 -11.24 13.74 11.55
CA ALA A 361 -11.21 14.13 10.16
C ALA A 361 -10.60 15.52 9.98
N SER A 362 -9.83 15.72 8.91
CA SER A 362 -9.42 17.07 8.49
C SER A 362 -10.62 17.89 8.05
N ALA A 363 -10.51 19.20 8.13
CA ALA A 363 -11.52 20.11 7.63
C ALA A 363 -11.42 20.30 6.10
N ASN A 364 -12.33 21.12 5.54
CA ASN A 364 -12.22 21.69 4.21
C ASN A 364 -12.22 23.21 4.34
N ALA A 365 -11.71 23.91 3.32
CA ALA A 365 -11.75 25.37 3.23
C ALA A 365 -12.38 25.80 1.91
N ILE A 366 -13.37 26.66 1.98
CA ILE A 366 -14.11 27.15 0.81
C ILE A 366 -14.92 28.43 1.17
N ASP A 367 -14.94 29.37 0.28
CA ASP A 367 -15.83 30.56 0.34
C ASP A 367 -17.25 30.13 -0.09
N ILE A 368 -18.00 29.49 0.84
CA ILE A 368 -19.33 28.96 0.53
C ILE A 368 -20.43 30.06 0.45
N ASN A 369 -20.16 31.23 1.02
CA ASN A 369 -21.08 32.34 1.02
C ASN A 369 -20.73 33.41 -0.02
N ASN A 370 -19.62 33.25 -0.76
CA ASN A 370 -19.10 34.17 -1.77
C ASN A 370 -18.81 35.58 -1.25
N ASP A 371 -18.31 35.71 -0.01
CA ASP A 371 -17.94 36.98 0.59
C ASP A 371 -16.44 37.34 0.42
N GLY A 372 -15.68 36.48 -0.23
CA GLY A 372 -14.27 36.63 -0.54
C GLY A 372 -13.34 36.02 0.53
N ARG A 373 -13.87 35.29 1.49
CA ARG A 373 -13.12 34.56 2.52
C ARG A 373 -13.60 33.13 2.62
N ASP A 374 -12.67 32.24 2.91
CA ASP A 374 -13.01 30.86 3.10
C ASP A 374 -13.67 30.61 4.45
N GLU A 375 -14.65 29.73 4.49
CA GLU A 375 -15.16 29.10 5.68
C GLU A 375 -14.48 27.74 5.90
N ALA A 376 -14.36 27.31 7.16
CA ALA A 376 -13.98 25.95 7.49
C ALA A 376 -15.22 25.05 7.55
N ILE A 377 -15.22 23.99 6.75
CA ILE A 377 -16.24 22.95 6.80
C ILE A 377 -15.68 21.76 7.58
N THR A 378 -16.35 21.40 8.67
CA THR A 378 -15.87 20.36 9.59
C THR A 378 -16.89 19.25 9.79
N SER A 379 -16.37 18.05 9.98
CA SER A 379 -17.12 16.83 10.25
C SER A 379 -17.16 16.57 11.76
N LEU A 380 -18.28 16.84 12.38
CA LEU A 380 -18.41 16.80 13.84
C LEU A 380 -19.22 15.59 14.32
N ASN A 381 -18.64 14.82 15.23
CA ASN A 381 -19.37 13.80 15.99
C ASN A 381 -19.70 14.32 17.39
N TYR A 382 -20.84 13.91 17.93
CA TYR A 382 -21.25 14.21 19.29
C TYR A 382 -22.10 13.08 19.86
N PHE A 383 -22.11 12.98 21.18
CA PHE A 383 -22.86 11.94 21.90
C PHE A 383 -24.08 12.58 22.55
N GLU A 384 -25.27 12.13 22.15
CA GLU A 384 -26.53 12.67 22.67
C GLU A 384 -27.56 11.55 22.84
N ASN A 385 -28.24 11.53 23.98
CA ASN A 385 -29.29 10.56 24.33
C ASN A 385 -28.83 9.09 24.18
N GLY A 386 -27.56 8.80 24.54
CA GLY A 386 -27.01 7.45 24.47
C GLY A 386 -26.54 7.01 23.07
N HIS A 387 -26.55 7.90 22.09
CA HIS A 387 -26.17 7.61 20.71
C HIS A 387 -25.14 8.58 20.16
N TYR A 388 -24.21 8.06 19.36
CA TYR A 388 -23.33 8.89 18.54
C TYR A 388 -24.10 9.42 17.33
N LYS A 389 -23.93 10.69 17.06
CA LYS A 389 -24.50 11.42 15.93
C LYS A 389 -23.42 12.20 15.21
N HIS A 390 -23.62 12.43 13.94
CA HIS A 390 -22.74 13.16 13.05
C HIS A 390 -23.47 14.31 12.36
N ARG A 391 -22.74 15.42 12.17
CA ARG A 391 -23.17 16.57 11.35
C ARG A 391 -21.98 17.22 10.67
N LEU A 392 -22.23 17.89 9.54
CA LEU A 392 -21.32 18.87 8.94
C LEU A 392 -21.65 20.26 9.48
N GLN A 393 -20.60 21.01 9.75
CA GLN A 393 -20.69 22.35 10.33
C GLN A 393 -19.79 23.29 9.53
N GLN A 394 -20.28 24.47 9.26
CA GLN A 394 -19.59 25.61 8.68
C GLN A 394 -19.17 26.58 9.79
N ILE A 395 -17.92 27.04 9.74
CA ILE A 395 -17.39 28.08 10.61
C ILE A 395 -17.05 29.27 9.71
N ASP A 396 -17.79 30.35 9.86
CA ASP A 396 -17.56 31.62 9.18
C ASP A 396 -16.83 32.56 10.14
N PHE A 397 -15.57 32.82 9.87
CA PHE A 397 -14.70 33.60 10.72
C PHE A 397 -14.92 35.11 10.56
N GLN A 398 -15.41 35.54 9.39
CA GLN A 398 -15.72 36.94 9.16
C GLN A 398 -16.92 37.41 9.99
N ASN A 399 -17.98 36.63 10.01
CA ASN A 399 -19.21 36.91 10.74
C ASN A 399 -19.22 36.30 12.15
N ASN A 400 -18.19 35.51 12.50
CA ASN A 400 -18.06 34.75 13.74
C ASN A 400 -19.31 33.89 14.02
N THR A 401 -19.76 33.17 13.00
CA THR A 401 -20.93 32.27 13.08
C THR A 401 -20.54 30.83 12.85
N ILE A 402 -21.27 29.94 13.54
CA ILE A 402 -21.14 28.50 13.38
C ILE A 402 -22.52 27.98 12.98
N GLN A 403 -22.62 27.36 11.83
CA GLN A 403 -23.88 26.86 11.29
C GLN A 403 -23.79 25.39 10.92
N GLN A 404 -24.88 24.64 11.10
CA GLN A 404 -25.00 23.27 10.61
C GLN A 404 -25.44 23.30 9.15
N ILE A 405 -24.70 22.57 8.29
CA ILE A 405 -24.98 22.52 6.83
C ILE A 405 -26.02 21.45 6.53
N ASN A 406 -25.91 20.26 7.15
CA ASN A 406 -26.73 19.11 6.82
C ASN A 406 -27.63 18.66 7.98
N THR A 407 -28.54 17.75 7.73
CA THR A 407 -29.31 17.09 8.79
C THR A 407 -28.41 16.15 9.59
N THR A 408 -28.58 16.17 10.90
CA THR A 408 -27.90 15.22 11.81
C THR A 408 -28.15 13.76 11.41
N LYS A 409 -27.08 12.98 11.32
CA LYS A 409 -27.14 11.52 11.03
C LYS A 409 -26.75 10.73 12.27
N ALA A 410 -27.39 9.57 12.47
CA ALA A 410 -26.94 8.61 13.48
C ALA A 410 -25.65 7.93 12.99
N GLY A 411 -24.64 7.83 13.89
CA GLY A 411 -23.34 7.22 13.58
C GLY A 411 -22.17 8.18 13.74
N VAL A 412 -21.00 7.80 13.26
CA VAL A 412 -19.73 8.52 13.44
C VAL A 412 -18.93 8.58 12.14
N ASN A 413 -18.26 9.69 11.91
CA ASN A 413 -17.14 9.78 10.99
C ASN A 413 -15.84 9.70 11.79
N LEU A 414 -14.99 8.68 11.55
CA LEU A 414 -13.79 8.44 12.33
C LEU A 414 -12.53 9.11 11.78
N GLY A 415 -12.52 9.61 10.56
CA GLY A 415 -11.31 10.19 9.99
C GLY A 415 -11.39 10.47 8.49
N SER A 416 -12.55 10.20 7.88
CA SER A 416 -12.78 10.49 6.47
C SER A 416 -13.03 11.99 6.29
N THR A 417 -12.13 12.68 5.59
CA THR A 417 -12.34 14.08 5.17
C THR A 417 -13.41 14.13 4.09
N SER A 418 -14.37 15.03 4.22
CA SER A 418 -15.42 15.22 3.21
C SER A 418 -14.82 15.71 1.89
N LEU A 419 -15.47 15.36 0.78
CA LEU A 419 -15.16 15.86 -0.55
C LEU A 419 -16.13 16.99 -0.87
N ILE A 420 -15.60 18.16 -1.24
CA ILE A 420 -16.37 19.30 -1.75
C ILE A 420 -16.00 19.50 -3.21
N THR A 421 -16.98 19.41 -4.09
CA THR A 421 -16.82 19.58 -5.53
C THR A 421 -18.21 19.75 -6.16
N ASP A 422 -18.28 20.15 -7.40
CA ASP A 422 -19.48 20.03 -8.24
C ASP A 422 -19.46 18.62 -8.85
N ILE A 423 -20.38 17.78 -8.46
CA ILE A 423 -20.46 16.37 -8.90
C ILE A 423 -21.08 16.26 -10.30
N ASP A 424 -22.12 17.04 -10.58
CA ASP A 424 -22.97 16.90 -11.77
C ASP A 424 -22.90 18.08 -12.75
N ASN A 425 -21.95 18.98 -12.52
CA ASN A 425 -21.64 20.11 -13.38
C ASN A 425 -22.81 21.13 -13.50
N ASP A 426 -23.60 21.29 -12.44
CA ASP A 426 -24.68 22.26 -12.37
C ASP A 426 -24.27 23.60 -11.76
N ASN A 427 -22.98 23.77 -11.39
CA ASN A 427 -22.37 24.90 -10.71
C ASN A 427 -22.81 25.09 -9.26
N LEU A 428 -23.50 24.15 -8.65
CA LEU A 428 -23.72 24.13 -7.22
C LEU A 428 -22.65 23.25 -6.53
N LEU A 429 -22.42 23.53 -5.27
CA LEU A 429 -21.45 22.77 -4.50
C LEU A 429 -22.11 21.55 -3.90
N ASP A 430 -21.46 20.41 -4.13
CA ASP A 430 -21.78 19.15 -3.48
C ASP A 430 -20.79 18.83 -2.37
N ILE A 431 -21.30 18.28 -1.30
CA ILE A 431 -20.51 17.74 -0.19
C ILE A 431 -20.77 16.25 -0.07
N VAL A 432 -19.74 15.44 -0.33
CA VAL A 432 -19.79 13.99 -0.13
C VAL A 432 -19.07 13.62 1.14
N TYR A 433 -19.75 12.92 2.02
CA TYR A 433 -19.17 12.50 3.30
C TYR A 433 -19.56 11.08 3.68
N LEU A 434 -18.73 10.43 4.48
CA LEU A 434 -18.87 9.05 4.90
C LEU A 434 -19.18 8.97 6.40
N VAL A 435 -20.24 8.24 6.77
CA VAL A 435 -20.67 8.05 8.16
C VAL A 435 -20.84 6.58 8.44
N LYS A 436 -20.19 6.09 9.48
CA LYS A 436 -20.35 4.76 9.99
C LYS A 436 -21.71 4.62 10.71
N LYS A 437 -22.47 3.60 10.39
CA LYS A 437 -23.85 3.40 10.85
C LYS A 437 -23.99 3.16 12.36
N ASP A 438 -22.99 2.62 13.03
CA ASP A 438 -23.11 2.25 14.43
C ASP A 438 -23.12 3.47 15.35
N SER A 439 -24.32 3.82 15.85
CA SER A 439 -24.49 4.93 16.78
C SER A 439 -24.28 4.56 18.26
N LEU A 440 -24.12 3.26 18.57
CA LEU A 440 -23.90 2.77 19.94
C LEU A 440 -22.43 2.47 20.21
N ASN A 441 -21.70 2.03 19.18
CA ASN A 441 -20.30 1.70 19.30
C ASN A 441 -19.49 2.41 18.19
N PRO A 442 -18.67 3.40 18.51
CA PRO A 442 -17.89 4.14 17.52
C PRO A 442 -16.83 3.27 16.83
N VAL A 443 -16.49 2.11 17.39
CA VAL A 443 -15.56 1.13 16.81
C VAL A 443 -16.27 -0.08 16.18
N GLY A 444 -17.60 -0.22 16.25
CA GLY A 444 -18.39 -1.33 15.70
C GLY A 444 -18.45 -1.34 14.15
N TRP A 445 -18.93 -2.43 13.53
CA TRP A 445 -18.76 -2.70 12.09
C TRP A 445 -20.12 -2.89 11.37
N LYS A 446 -21.02 -1.94 11.56
CA LYS A 446 -22.39 -2.04 11.01
C LYS A 446 -22.58 -1.44 9.63
N GLY A 447 -21.51 -1.07 8.94
CA GLY A 447 -21.54 -0.52 7.60
C GLY A 447 -21.39 1.01 7.54
N VAL A 448 -21.24 1.52 6.33
CA VAL A 448 -20.99 2.93 6.00
C VAL A 448 -22.07 3.48 5.11
N TYR A 449 -22.55 4.67 5.45
CA TYR A 449 -23.33 5.53 4.58
C TYR A 449 -22.41 6.47 3.83
N ALA A 450 -22.40 6.41 2.50
CA ALA A 450 -21.91 7.49 1.65
C ALA A 450 -23.10 8.40 1.33
N THR A 451 -22.96 9.69 1.58
CA THR A 451 -24.04 10.67 1.40
C THR A 451 -23.53 11.82 0.52
N ARG A 452 -24.22 12.13 -0.57
CA ARG A 452 -24.11 13.37 -1.31
C ARG A 452 -25.13 14.37 -0.78
N HIS A 453 -24.68 15.56 -0.48
CA HIS A 453 -25.48 16.69 -0.07
C HIS A 453 -25.18 17.86 -1.00
N GLU A 454 -26.09 18.17 -1.87
CA GLU A 454 -26.03 19.38 -2.72
C GLU A 454 -26.41 20.59 -1.88
N THR A 455 -25.59 21.63 -1.95
CA THR A 455 -25.86 22.90 -1.30
C THR A 455 -26.62 23.83 -2.25
N SER A 456 -27.12 24.94 -1.72
CA SER A 456 -27.66 26.04 -2.55
C SER A 456 -26.59 27.04 -2.97
N SER A 457 -25.34 26.81 -2.63
CA SER A 457 -24.21 27.71 -2.88
C SER A 457 -23.59 27.42 -4.24
N ILE A 458 -23.37 28.48 -5.00
CA ILE A 458 -22.68 28.41 -6.29
C ILE A 458 -21.18 28.26 -6.03
N ILE A 459 -20.48 27.56 -6.91
CA ILE A 459 -19.01 27.44 -6.85
C ILE A 459 -18.40 28.86 -6.80
N PRO A 460 -17.54 29.16 -5.82
CA PRO A 460 -16.89 30.45 -5.73
C PRO A 460 -16.07 30.78 -6.97
N ASN A 461 -16.04 32.05 -7.38
CA ASN A 461 -15.19 32.50 -8.48
C ASN A 461 -13.70 32.25 -8.23
N ALA A 462 -13.28 32.20 -6.97
CA ALA A 462 -11.92 31.86 -6.53
C ALA A 462 -11.63 30.35 -6.56
N GLY A 463 -12.65 29.52 -6.84
CA GLY A 463 -12.51 28.07 -6.78
C GLY A 463 -12.66 27.51 -5.35
N ILE A 464 -12.32 26.24 -5.18
CA ILE A 464 -12.37 25.54 -3.89
C ILE A 464 -10.96 25.50 -3.31
N ALA A 465 -10.75 26.15 -2.18
CA ALA A 465 -9.43 26.29 -1.57
C ALA A 465 -8.84 24.96 -1.09
N TRP A 466 -9.63 24.18 -0.32
CA TRP A 466 -9.22 22.86 0.23
C TRP A 466 -10.41 21.92 0.25
N GLY A 467 -10.71 21.32 -0.89
CA GLY A 467 -11.94 20.55 -1.11
C GLY A 467 -11.93 19.10 -0.62
N SER A 468 -10.78 18.55 -0.24
CA SER A 468 -10.67 17.15 0.20
C SER A 468 -9.39 16.91 1.00
N TYR A 469 -9.16 15.67 1.47
CA TYR A 469 -7.88 15.26 2.04
C TYR A 469 -6.75 15.45 1.02
N LEU A 470 -5.63 16.02 1.41
CA LEU A 470 -4.55 16.49 0.52
C LEU A 470 -4.98 17.60 -0.46
N GLY A 471 -5.93 18.45 -0.09
CA GLY A 471 -6.36 19.60 -0.87
C GLY A 471 -7.25 19.27 -2.07
N THR A 472 -7.61 20.27 -2.84
CA THR A 472 -8.55 20.16 -3.98
C THR A 472 -7.99 19.30 -5.13
N LYS A 473 -6.66 19.36 -5.36
CA LYS A 473 -5.97 18.59 -6.40
C LYS A 473 -5.34 17.30 -5.88
N ASN A 474 -5.49 17.00 -4.59
CA ASN A 474 -4.91 15.84 -3.90
C ASN A 474 -3.37 15.81 -3.91
N ASP A 475 -2.72 16.93 -3.95
CA ASP A 475 -1.27 17.12 -3.99
C ASP A 475 -0.70 17.86 -2.77
N GLY A 476 -1.56 18.19 -1.79
CA GLY A 476 -1.21 18.96 -0.60
C GLY A 476 -0.89 20.44 -0.88
N ILE A 477 -1.22 20.94 -2.08
CA ILE A 477 -0.88 22.30 -2.51
C ILE A 477 -2.12 23.17 -2.53
N TYR A 478 -2.04 24.28 -1.81
CA TYR A 478 -2.98 25.40 -1.90
C TYR A 478 -2.46 26.43 -2.89
N THR A 479 -3.28 26.81 -3.86
CA THR A 479 -2.95 27.86 -4.83
C THR A 479 -3.93 29.03 -4.66
N TYR A 480 -3.38 30.22 -4.51
CA TYR A 480 -4.19 31.43 -4.52
C TYR A 480 -4.82 31.64 -5.91
N ASP A 481 -6.13 31.66 -5.99
CA ASP A 481 -6.82 32.21 -7.14
C ASP A 481 -7.25 33.64 -6.84
N ASN A 482 -7.19 34.54 -7.84
CA ASN A 482 -7.46 35.98 -7.68
C ASN A 482 -8.87 36.22 -7.16
N VAL A 483 -9.01 36.93 -6.03
CA VAL A 483 -10.32 37.37 -5.52
C VAL A 483 -10.76 38.56 -6.30
N ASN A 484 -11.76 38.40 -7.17
CA ASN A 484 -12.39 39.49 -7.89
C ASN A 484 -13.48 40.12 -7.02
N CYS A 485 -13.23 41.31 -6.49
CA CYS A 485 -14.16 42.06 -5.65
C CYS A 485 -15.37 42.66 -6.38
N GLY A 486 -15.78 42.13 -7.52
CA GLY A 486 -17.04 42.54 -8.19
C GLY A 486 -17.17 43.98 -8.71
N ALA A 487 -16.19 44.86 -8.50
CA ALA A 487 -16.23 46.29 -8.74
C ALA A 487 -15.23 46.78 -9.81
N GLY A 488 -14.80 45.93 -10.74
CA GLY A 488 -13.83 46.29 -11.78
C GLY A 488 -12.37 46.22 -11.29
N SER A 489 -11.45 46.01 -12.24
CA SER A 489 -10.00 45.92 -11.99
C SER A 489 -9.45 47.09 -11.21
N LEU A 490 -8.63 46.87 -10.17
CA LEU A 490 -7.91 47.92 -9.45
C LEU A 490 -6.79 48.50 -10.29
N ILE A 491 -6.25 47.71 -11.23
CA ILE A 491 -5.13 48.07 -12.10
C ILE A 491 -5.67 48.37 -13.50
N SER A 492 -5.47 49.61 -14.00
CA SER A 492 -5.83 49.96 -15.38
C SER A 492 -4.74 49.64 -16.39
N GLY A 493 -3.53 49.43 -15.95
CA GLY A 493 -2.37 49.10 -16.80
C GLY A 493 -1.04 49.32 -16.10
N ALA A 494 0.04 49.03 -16.84
CA ALA A 494 1.38 49.31 -16.38
C ALA A 494 2.29 49.84 -17.50
N GLY A 495 3.16 50.79 -17.17
CA GLY A 495 4.28 51.21 -18.02
C GLY A 495 5.46 50.26 -17.76
N VAL A 496 5.85 49.46 -18.75
CA VAL A 496 6.95 48.50 -18.65
C VAL A 496 8.14 49.00 -19.49
N THR A 497 9.31 49.16 -18.87
CA THR A 497 10.58 49.44 -19.53
C THR A 497 11.45 48.22 -19.51
N GLN A 498 11.78 47.71 -20.69
CA GLN A 498 12.61 46.49 -20.79
C GLN A 498 14.09 46.81 -20.44
N PRO A 499 14.86 45.83 -19.94
CA PRO A 499 16.31 46.01 -19.79
C PRO A 499 16.99 46.39 -21.09
N SER A 500 18.06 47.16 -21.01
CA SER A 500 18.80 47.60 -22.19
C SER A 500 19.69 46.55 -22.80
N CYS A 501 20.00 45.50 -22.02
CA CYS A 501 20.81 44.35 -22.44
C CYS A 501 20.36 43.10 -21.65
N ASN A 502 20.54 41.92 -22.27
CA ASN A 502 20.30 40.65 -21.59
C ASN A 502 21.15 40.58 -20.32
N GLY A 503 20.51 40.26 -19.18
CA GLY A 503 21.13 40.20 -17.87
C GLY A 503 21.39 41.58 -17.19
N PHE A 504 21.02 42.72 -17.81
CA PHE A 504 21.12 44.01 -17.15
C PHE A 504 19.89 44.22 -16.25
N ALA A 505 20.12 44.89 -15.15
CA ALA A 505 19.08 45.25 -14.18
C ALA A 505 18.77 46.74 -14.28
N ASP A 506 18.36 47.24 -15.45
CA ASP A 506 17.99 48.64 -15.68
C ASP A 506 16.53 48.77 -16.22
N GLY A 507 15.75 47.69 -16.15
CA GLY A 507 14.33 47.68 -16.44
C GLY A 507 13.49 48.34 -15.35
N ALA A 508 12.24 48.69 -15.63
CA ALA A 508 11.30 49.31 -14.70
C ALA A 508 9.85 48.94 -14.99
N ILE A 509 9.03 48.88 -13.95
CA ILE A 509 7.57 48.70 -14.02
C ILE A 509 6.89 49.80 -13.20
N ASN A 510 5.90 50.48 -13.79
CA ASN A 510 5.10 51.49 -13.13
C ASN A 510 3.60 51.20 -13.29
N ILE A 511 2.89 50.98 -12.19
CA ILE A 511 1.48 50.59 -12.15
C ILE A 511 0.58 51.81 -12.24
N THR A 512 -0.44 51.70 -13.08
CA THR A 512 -1.51 52.73 -13.23
C THR A 512 -2.82 52.16 -12.69
N LEU A 513 -3.43 52.87 -11.74
CA LEU A 513 -4.69 52.46 -11.12
C LEU A 513 -5.91 52.82 -11.99
N SER A 514 -6.99 52.04 -11.89
CA SER A 514 -8.27 52.34 -12.51
C SER A 514 -9.05 53.37 -11.72
N ALA A 515 -9.81 54.20 -12.41
CA ALA A 515 -10.72 55.19 -11.78
C ALA A 515 -11.88 54.49 -11.00
N ALA A 516 -12.17 53.25 -11.29
CA ALA A 516 -13.19 52.41 -10.63
C ALA A 516 -12.69 51.69 -9.36
N GLY A 517 -11.38 51.69 -9.11
CA GLY A 517 -10.75 50.96 -8.02
C GLY A 517 -10.99 51.49 -6.60
N GLY A 518 -11.96 52.38 -6.40
CA GLY A 518 -12.40 52.88 -5.10
C GLY A 518 -11.66 54.17 -4.66
N ALA A 519 -12.42 55.12 -4.11
CA ALA A 519 -11.87 56.34 -3.50
C ALA A 519 -11.23 56.00 -2.17
N GLY A 520 -9.92 55.77 -2.12
CA GLY A 520 -9.16 55.58 -0.88
C GLY A 520 -7.70 55.25 -1.13
N PRO A 521 -6.85 55.25 -0.11
CA PRO A 521 -5.47 54.88 -0.23
C PRO A 521 -5.38 53.40 -0.62
N VAL A 522 -4.53 53.08 -1.60
CA VAL A 522 -4.17 51.68 -1.97
C VAL A 522 -2.79 51.39 -1.44
N THR A 523 -2.55 50.12 -1.14
CA THR A 523 -1.23 49.61 -0.81
C THR A 523 -0.70 48.76 -1.96
N TYR A 524 0.59 48.80 -2.18
CA TYR A 524 1.30 48.01 -3.19
C TYR A 524 2.24 47.04 -2.47
N THR A 525 2.27 45.81 -2.89
CA THR A 525 3.19 44.81 -2.36
C THR A 525 3.73 43.99 -3.54
N TRP A 526 4.99 44.18 -3.85
CA TRP A 526 5.67 43.42 -4.89
C TRP A 526 6.32 42.16 -4.31
N ALA A 527 6.53 41.15 -5.14
CA ALA A 527 7.21 39.91 -4.75
C ALA A 527 8.66 40.14 -4.27
N ASN A 528 9.27 41.29 -4.54
CA ASN A 528 10.58 41.70 -4.06
C ASN A 528 10.51 42.64 -2.84
N ASP A 529 9.39 42.61 -2.09
CA ASP A 529 9.12 43.39 -0.89
C ASP A 529 9.04 44.94 -1.11
N ALA A 530 9.03 45.41 -2.34
CA ALA A 530 8.80 46.85 -2.63
C ALA A 530 7.33 47.18 -2.40
N ASN A 531 7.06 48.42 -1.92
CA ASN A 531 5.73 48.91 -1.53
C ASN A 531 5.31 50.15 -2.28
N THR A 532 5.88 50.43 -3.44
CA THR A 532 5.61 51.60 -4.27
C THR A 532 4.91 51.22 -5.56
N SER A 533 4.23 52.17 -6.18
CA SER A 533 3.58 52.00 -7.49
C SER A 533 4.57 51.73 -8.63
N GLN A 534 5.86 52.04 -8.42
CA GLN A 534 6.94 51.85 -9.39
C GLN A 534 8.09 51.12 -8.77
N ILE A 535 8.66 50.16 -9.52
CA ILE A 535 9.94 49.47 -9.22
C ILE A 535 10.90 49.65 -10.39
N ASN A 536 12.19 49.84 -10.05
CA ASN A 536 13.26 50.11 -11.01
C ASN A 536 14.42 49.16 -10.77
N ASN A 537 15.43 49.24 -11.62
CA ASN A 537 16.63 48.41 -11.56
C ASN A 537 16.27 46.90 -11.64
N LEU A 538 15.41 46.54 -12.59
CA LEU A 538 14.93 45.19 -12.78
C LEU A 538 15.66 44.53 -13.94
N SER A 539 16.07 43.30 -13.71
CA SER A 539 16.51 42.37 -14.75
C SER A 539 15.32 41.79 -15.52
N ALA A 540 15.58 41.11 -16.63
CA ALA A 540 14.56 40.28 -17.26
C ALA A 540 14.01 39.25 -16.26
N GLY A 541 12.70 39.06 -16.25
CA GLY A 541 12.01 38.18 -15.29
C GLY A 541 10.54 38.57 -15.15
N THR A 542 9.81 37.79 -14.40
CA THR A 542 8.40 38.05 -14.10
C THR A 542 8.28 38.68 -12.70
N TYR A 543 7.65 39.82 -12.61
CA TYR A 543 7.43 40.59 -11.38
C TYR A 543 5.95 40.61 -11.07
N THR A 544 5.58 40.07 -9.92
CA THR A 544 4.19 40.02 -9.46
C THR A 544 3.96 41.10 -8.40
N ILE A 545 2.83 41.79 -8.52
CA ILE A 545 2.36 42.83 -7.58
C ILE A 545 1.00 42.44 -7.07
N GLN A 546 0.77 42.69 -5.79
CA GLN A 546 -0.56 42.81 -5.18
C GLN A 546 -0.88 44.28 -4.91
N VAL A 547 -2.02 44.73 -5.41
CA VAL A 547 -2.57 46.04 -5.11
C VAL A 547 -3.81 45.85 -4.27
N THR A 548 -3.83 46.41 -3.07
CA THR A 548 -4.95 46.24 -2.12
C THR A 548 -5.57 47.59 -1.82
N ASN A 549 -6.89 47.71 -1.92
CA ASN A 549 -7.61 48.98 -1.61
C ASN A 549 -7.97 49.03 -0.10
N ASN A 550 -8.56 50.14 0.32
CA ASN A 550 -8.93 50.37 1.72
C ASN A 550 -10.11 49.51 2.22
N LEU A 551 -10.74 48.73 1.34
CA LEU A 551 -11.80 47.76 1.70
C LEU A 551 -11.25 46.36 1.86
N GLY A 552 -9.94 46.15 1.68
CA GLY A 552 -9.29 44.87 1.76
C GLY A 552 -9.34 44.05 0.47
N CYS A 553 -10.01 44.58 -0.58
CA CYS A 553 -9.99 43.93 -1.88
C CYS A 553 -8.63 44.07 -2.54
N TYR A 554 -8.11 43.02 -3.12
CA TYR A 554 -6.83 43.08 -3.81
C TYR A 554 -6.89 42.54 -5.23
N GLU A 555 -5.95 42.97 -6.05
CA GLU A 555 -5.71 42.45 -7.39
C GLU A 555 -4.24 42.06 -7.52
N LEU A 556 -4.01 40.86 -8.04
CA LEU A 556 -2.69 40.38 -8.41
C LEU A 556 -2.47 40.58 -9.90
N ALA A 557 -1.33 41.12 -10.25
CA ALA A 557 -0.90 41.27 -11.63
C ALA A 557 0.56 40.87 -11.79
N SER A 558 0.88 40.27 -12.91
CA SER A 558 2.26 39.87 -13.24
C SER A 558 2.69 40.58 -14.53
N TYR A 559 3.90 41.10 -14.50
CA TYR A 559 4.53 41.78 -15.64
C TYR A 559 5.86 41.14 -15.95
N THR A 560 6.06 40.81 -17.20
CA THR A 560 7.29 40.16 -17.64
C THR A 560 8.17 41.18 -18.37
N LEU A 561 9.38 41.36 -17.90
CA LEU A 561 10.46 42.01 -18.60
C LEU A 561 11.20 40.97 -19.41
N ALA A 562 11.23 41.14 -20.71
CA ALA A 562 11.96 40.24 -21.60
C ALA A 562 13.37 40.74 -21.86
N ASP A 563 14.27 39.82 -22.08
CA ASP A 563 15.58 40.19 -22.63
C ASP A 563 15.38 40.82 -24.02
N PRO A 564 16.05 41.94 -24.30
CA PRO A 564 15.83 42.67 -25.54
C PRO A 564 16.31 41.96 -26.80
N TYR A 565 17.17 40.94 -26.65
CA TYR A 565 17.72 40.20 -27.76
C TYR A 565 17.27 38.75 -27.73
N ASN A 566 16.45 38.36 -28.71
CA ASN A 566 16.00 36.98 -28.87
C ASN A 566 16.91 36.32 -29.92
N ILE A 567 17.72 35.35 -29.47
CA ILE A 567 18.61 34.57 -30.32
C ILE A 567 17.84 33.32 -30.75
N THR A 568 17.85 33.03 -32.05
CA THR A 568 17.32 31.79 -32.57
C THR A 568 18.38 31.06 -33.40
N PHE A 569 18.28 29.73 -33.36
CA PHE A 569 19.17 28.86 -34.11
C PHE A 569 18.44 28.25 -35.30
N GLY A 570 19.18 27.97 -36.39
CA GLY A 570 18.67 27.30 -37.57
C GLY A 570 19.71 26.36 -38.17
N GLY A 571 19.33 25.59 -39.15
CA GLY A 571 20.23 24.65 -39.81
C GLY A 571 20.87 23.65 -38.86
N ILE A 572 20.12 23.23 -37.84
CA ILE A 572 20.62 22.31 -36.81
C ILE A 572 20.64 20.91 -37.42
N LEU A 573 21.80 20.27 -37.41
CA LEU A 573 21.99 18.89 -37.89
C LEU A 573 22.66 18.07 -36.79
N ALA A 574 22.16 16.86 -36.56
CA ALA A 574 22.81 15.89 -35.70
C ALA A 574 24.18 15.47 -36.21
N PRO A 575 25.11 15.05 -35.36
CA PRO A 575 26.34 14.36 -35.76
C PRO A 575 26.03 13.10 -36.58
N THR A 576 26.97 12.61 -37.32
CA THR A 576 26.78 11.40 -38.15
C THR A 576 26.64 10.16 -37.29
N CYS A 577 27.39 10.11 -36.18
CA CYS A 577 27.37 9.00 -35.21
C CYS A 577 27.07 9.53 -33.81
N PRO A 578 26.53 8.70 -32.93
CA PRO A 578 26.41 9.02 -31.50
C PRO A 578 27.81 9.47 -30.95
N GLU A 579 27.80 10.46 -30.05
CA GLU A 579 28.99 11.09 -29.48
C GLU A 579 29.95 11.74 -30.52
N GLY A 580 29.55 11.83 -31.78
CA GLY A 580 30.33 12.48 -32.84
C GLY A 580 30.45 14.01 -32.64
N ALA A 581 31.54 14.63 -33.09
CA ALA A 581 31.75 16.08 -33.02
C ALA A 581 31.65 16.73 -34.41
N ASN A 582 30.65 16.36 -35.22
CA ASN A 582 30.40 16.93 -36.53
C ASN A 582 28.96 17.38 -36.73
N GLY A 583 28.22 17.61 -35.63
CA GLY A 583 26.91 18.28 -35.64
C GLY A 583 27.05 19.77 -36.08
N MET A 584 25.97 20.33 -36.55
CA MET A 584 25.98 21.70 -37.08
C MET A 584 24.82 22.54 -36.52
N ALA A 585 25.10 23.79 -36.23
CA ALA A 585 24.07 24.79 -35.99
C ALA A 585 24.48 26.14 -36.56
N THR A 586 23.50 26.93 -37.01
CA THR A 586 23.73 28.31 -37.44
C THR A 586 22.86 29.27 -36.61
N LEU A 587 23.33 30.44 -36.36
CA LEU A 587 22.63 31.50 -35.65
C LEU A 587 21.74 32.30 -36.61
N ASN A 588 20.45 32.40 -36.33
CA ASN A 588 19.50 33.27 -36.99
C ASN A 588 19.32 34.54 -36.16
N SER A 589 19.43 35.69 -36.75
CA SER A 589 19.41 36.96 -36.02
C SER A 589 18.19 37.79 -36.38
N SER A 590 17.00 37.36 -36.07
CA SER A 590 15.79 38.18 -36.26
C SER A 590 15.55 39.20 -35.14
N GLY A 591 16.29 39.16 -34.05
CA GLY A 591 16.15 40.08 -32.90
C GLY A 591 17.39 40.94 -32.58
N CYS A 592 18.51 40.79 -33.28
CA CYS A 592 19.69 41.66 -33.09
C CYS A 592 19.60 42.88 -34.00
N PRO A 593 19.64 44.11 -33.48
CA PRO A 593 19.73 45.32 -34.32
C PRO A 593 21.07 45.41 -35.10
N CYS A 594 21.95 44.50 -34.94
CA CYS A 594 23.18 44.41 -35.76
C CYS A 594 22.90 43.58 -37.00
N MET A 595 22.84 44.20 -38.16
CA MET A 595 23.08 43.50 -39.40
C MET A 595 24.44 42.77 -39.31
N PHE A 596 24.48 41.52 -39.26
CA PHE A 596 25.46 40.42 -39.26
C PHE A 596 26.98 40.71 -39.31
N SER A 597 27.40 41.97 -39.52
CA SER A 597 28.81 42.30 -39.78
C SER A 597 29.58 42.83 -38.56
N THR A 598 28.94 42.97 -37.39
CA THR A 598 29.57 43.64 -36.25
C THR A 598 29.52 42.91 -34.91
N CYS A 599 28.72 41.82 -34.76
CA CYS A 599 28.74 40.98 -33.56
C CYS A 599 29.85 39.91 -33.68
N THR A 600 30.51 39.60 -32.56
CA THR A 600 31.47 38.48 -32.48
C THR A 600 30.84 37.30 -31.76
N PHE A 601 31.25 36.10 -32.17
CA PHE A 601 30.72 34.83 -31.66
C PHE A 601 31.89 34.01 -31.10
N LEU A 602 31.63 33.35 -29.99
CA LEU A 602 32.55 32.39 -29.41
C LEU A 602 31.78 31.20 -28.88
N TRP A 603 31.85 30.07 -29.54
CA TRP A 603 31.29 28.81 -29.10
C TRP A 603 32.15 28.17 -28.02
N GLU A 604 31.58 27.34 -27.16
CA GLU A 604 32.31 26.67 -26.07
C GLU A 604 33.45 25.77 -26.58
N ASN A 605 33.38 25.26 -27.81
CA ASN A 605 34.45 24.50 -28.47
C ASN A 605 35.53 25.43 -29.11
N GLY A 606 35.51 26.75 -28.84
CA GLY A 606 36.48 27.73 -29.30
C GLY A 606 36.25 28.23 -30.73
N ILE A 607 35.24 27.78 -31.45
CA ILE A 607 34.96 28.22 -32.83
C ILE A 607 34.31 29.60 -32.79
N THR A 608 34.66 30.46 -33.73
CA THR A 608 34.19 31.86 -33.86
C THR A 608 33.39 32.10 -35.14
N THR A 609 33.12 31.05 -35.91
CA THR A 609 32.41 31.13 -37.17
C THR A 609 30.93 30.70 -37.01
N LYS A 610 30.13 31.15 -37.98
CA LYS A 610 28.76 30.67 -38.18
C LYS A 610 28.59 30.26 -39.67
N PRO A 611 28.07 29.05 -39.96
CA PRO A 611 27.68 28.00 -39.01
C PRO A 611 28.89 27.40 -38.24
N ASN A 612 28.66 26.81 -37.11
CA ASN A 612 29.58 25.90 -36.44
C ASN A 612 29.18 24.46 -36.84
N SER A 613 30.14 23.75 -37.49
CA SER A 613 29.90 22.37 -37.96
C SER A 613 30.73 21.32 -37.19
N THR A 614 31.18 21.67 -35.99
CA THR A 614 31.94 20.79 -35.10
C THR A 614 31.29 20.68 -33.71
N LEU A 615 29.97 20.71 -33.68
CA LEU A 615 29.21 20.58 -32.45
C LEU A 615 29.02 19.11 -32.09
N VAL A 616 28.98 18.84 -30.81
CA VAL A 616 28.58 17.55 -30.26
C VAL A 616 27.06 17.50 -30.07
N GLU A 617 26.48 16.31 -29.98
CA GLU A 617 25.10 16.17 -29.61
C GLU A 617 24.84 16.70 -28.17
N GLY A 618 23.62 17.17 -27.91
CA GLY A 618 23.25 17.83 -26.67
C GLY A 618 23.35 19.36 -26.73
N TRP A 619 23.44 19.99 -25.57
CA TRP A 619 23.52 21.44 -25.44
C TRP A 619 24.91 21.95 -25.74
N ASN A 620 25.01 22.93 -26.65
CA ASN A 620 26.25 23.63 -27.03
C ASN A 620 26.04 25.13 -26.80
N SER A 621 26.90 25.74 -26.01
CA SER A 621 26.79 27.16 -25.66
C SER A 621 27.57 28.07 -26.61
N VAL A 622 27.10 29.31 -26.78
CA VAL A 622 27.74 30.33 -27.57
C VAL A 622 27.63 31.68 -26.86
N GLN A 623 28.75 32.38 -26.81
CA GLN A 623 28.83 33.76 -26.37
C GLN A 623 28.74 34.71 -27.58
N ILE A 624 27.81 35.65 -27.53
CA ILE A 624 27.61 36.67 -28.56
C ILE A 624 27.92 38.02 -27.93
N THR A 625 28.91 38.72 -28.50
CA THR A 625 29.30 40.04 -28.03
C THR A 625 28.86 41.09 -29.04
N HIS A 626 28.07 42.03 -28.58
CA HIS A 626 27.49 43.13 -29.33
C HIS A 626 28.47 44.33 -29.42
N PRO A 627 28.44 45.17 -30.46
CA PRO A 627 29.30 46.34 -30.56
C PRO A 627 29.14 47.38 -29.45
N ASN A 628 27.98 47.41 -28.80
CA ASN A 628 27.73 48.29 -27.63
C ASN A 628 28.33 47.73 -26.33
N GLY A 629 29.03 46.58 -26.38
CA GLY A 629 29.58 45.91 -25.24
C GLY A 629 28.67 44.90 -24.52
N CYS A 630 27.44 44.75 -25.00
CA CYS A 630 26.47 43.75 -24.47
C CYS A 630 26.95 42.36 -24.83
N VAL A 631 27.01 41.46 -23.83
CA VAL A 631 27.41 40.06 -23.99
C VAL A 631 26.18 39.20 -23.66
N VAL A 632 25.79 38.34 -24.58
CA VAL A 632 24.69 37.41 -24.42
C VAL A 632 25.26 36.00 -24.49
N LEU A 633 24.91 35.16 -23.52
CA LEU A 633 25.20 33.74 -23.52
C LEU A 633 23.89 33.02 -23.87
N ASP A 634 23.96 32.10 -24.83
CA ASP A 634 22.83 31.27 -25.22
C ASP A 634 23.34 29.87 -25.59
N SER A 635 22.42 28.93 -25.78
CA SER A 635 22.77 27.57 -26.11
C SER A 635 21.79 26.95 -27.10
N VAL A 636 22.29 26.05 -27.93
CA VAL A 636 21.49 25.27 -28.89
C VAL A 636 21.59 23.79 -28.58
N PHE A 637 20.45 23.14 -28.65
CA PHE A 637 20.41 21.69 -28.57
C PHE A 637 20.63 21.07 -29.96
N VAL A 638 21.74 20.37 -30.12
CA VAL A 638 22.02 19.58 -31.33
C VAL A 638 21.41 18.19 -31.13
N PRO A 639 20.51 17.75 -32.00
CA PRO A 639 19.80 16.47 -31.83
C PRO A 639 20.76 15.30 -31.69
N TYR A 640 20.37 14.30 -30.96
CA TYR A 640 21.09 13.04 -30.86
C TYR A 640 21.08 12.32 -32.20
N SER A 641 22.17 11.67 -32.54
CA SER A 641 22.23 10.75 -33.68
C SER A 641 21.40 9.51 -33.38
N PRO A 642 20.75 8.89 -34.36
CA PRO A 642 20.10 7.63 -34.15
C PRO A 642 21.05 6.60 -33.55
N THR A 643 20.65 6.01 -32.43
CA THR A 643 21.39 4.94 -31.74
C THR A 643 21.51 3.69 -32.62
N LEU A 644 22.54 2.90 -32.44
CA LEU A 644 22.75 1.67 -33.17
C LEU A 644 21.78 0.56 -32.71
N TYR A 645 21.22 0.74 -31.50
CA TYR A 645 20.17 -0.17 -30.98
C TYR A 645 19.19 0.60 -30.12
N ASP A 646 17.98 0.09 -30.00
CA ASP A 646 16.91 0.71 -29.20
C ASP A 646 16.81 0.05 -27.83
N SER A 647 16.91 -1.27 -27.78
CA SER A 647 16.82 -2.03 -26.53
C SER A 647 17.49 -3.41 -26.66
N SER A 648 17.68 -4.06 -25.56
CA SER A 648 18.16 -5.43 -25.48
C SER A 648 17.33 -6.23 -24.50
N GLN A 649 17.17 -7.51 -24.77
CA GLN A 649 16.54 -8.45 -23.85
C GLN A 649 17.53 -9.53 -23.46
N VAL A 650 17.74 -9.71 -22.17
CA VAL A 650 18.59 -10.75 -21.59
C VAL A 650 17.69 -11.75 -20.87
N ASN A 651 17.69 -12.99 -21.32
CA ASN A 651 17.05 -14.08 -20.60
C ASN A 651 18.14 -14.90 -19.92
N ASN A 652 18.11 -14.90 -18.61
CA ASN A 652 19.02 -15.67 -17.78
C ASN A 652 18.75 -17.17 -17.89
N ILE A 653 19.67 -17.98 -17.38
CA ILE A 653 19.50 -19.44 -17.34
C ILE A 653 18.31 -19.79 -16.48
N SER A 654 17.44 -20.66 -17.01
CA SER A 654 16.18 -21.01 -16.34
C SER A 654 16.41 -21.86 -15.08
N CYS A 655 17.33 -22.83 -15.16
CA CYS A 655 17.69 -23.74 -14.06
C CYS A 655 19.19 -23.90 -13.96
N ALA A 656 19.71 -24.16 -12.78
CA ALA A 656 21.11 -24.46 -12.56
C ALA A 656 21.60 -25.54 -13.56
N GLY A 657 22.59 -25.20 -14.38
CA GLY A 657 23.18 -26.06 -15.40
C GLY A 657 22.39 -26.19 -16.71
N ALA A 658 21.29 -25.49 -16.90
CA ALA A 658 20.47 -25.63 -18.13
C ALA A 658 21.17 -25.09 -19.39
N GLY A 659 21.95 -24.02 -19.27
CA GLY A 659 22.65 -23.41 -20.40
C GLY A 659 21.73 -22.91 -21.51
N ASP A 660 20.56 -22.41 -21.15
CA ASP A 660 19.49 -21.96 -22.06
C ASP A 660 19.37 -20.43 -22.12
N GLY A 661 20.34 -19.70 -21.57
CA GLY A 661 20.39 -18.25 -21.60
C GLY A 661 20.37 -17.70 -23.03
N SER A 662 19.82 -16.49 -23.20
CA SER A 662 19.78 -15.84 -24.50
C SER A 662 19.87 -14.32 -24.37
N ILE A 663 20.38 -13.68 -25.42
CA ILE A 663 20.45 -12.22 -25.54
C ILE A 663 19.90 -11.84 -26.92
N ALA A 664 18.96 -10.89 -26.93
CA ALA A 664 18.40 -10.32 -28.14
C ALA A 664 18.68 -8.82 -28.19
N ILE A 665 19.05 -8.32 -29.35
CA ILE A 665 19.25 -6.89 -29.64
C ILE A 665 18.12 -6.44 -30.57
N TYR A 666 17.48 -5.34 -30.23
CA TYR A 666 16.44 -4.70 -31.02
C TYR A 666 16.95 -3.36 -31.53
N SER A 667 16.76 -3.11 -32.79
CA SER A 667 17.12 -1.86 -33.45
C SER A 667 16.01 -1.47 -34.43
N SER A 668 15.64 -0.18 -34.44
CA SER A 668 14.74 0.41 -35.45
C SER A 668 15.42 0.61 -36.80
N LEU A 669 16.74 0.49 -36.85
CA LEU A 669 17.50 0.53 -38.11
C LEU A 669 17.27 -0.75 -38.90
N PRO A 670 17.19 -0.67 -40.25
CA PRO A 670 16.98 -1.84 -41.09
C PRO A 670 18.03 -2.92 -40.85
N PRO A 671 17.68 -4.19 -40.69
CA PRO A 671 18.64 -5.28 -40.43
C PRO A 671 19.73 -5.43 -41.49
N THR A 672 19.49 -4.92 -42.70
CA THR A 672 20.49 -4.95 -43.80
C THR A 672 21.58 -3.94 -43.69
N SER A 673 21.44 -2.95 -42.79
CA SER A 673 22.45 -1.91 -42.55
C SER A 673 23.28 -2.15 -41.28
N MET A 674 22.96 -3.22 -40.50
CA MET A 674 23.62 -3.50 -39.22
C MET A 674 24.45 -4.78 -39.28
N VAL A 675 25.63 -4.72 -38.72
CA VAL A 675 26.50 -5.87 -38.52
C VAL A 675 26.66 -6.14 -37.03
N TYR A 676 26.46 -7.39 -36.64
CA TYR A 676 26.59 -7.86 -35.25
C TYR A 676 27.82 -8.77 -35.15
N ALA A 677 28.71 -8.49 -34.24
CA ALA A 677 29.89 -9.33 -33.99
C ALA A 677 29.94 -9.72 -32.50
N TRP A 678 29.44 -10.90 -32.21
CA TRP A 678 29.36 -11.42 -30.83
C TRP A 678 30.69 -12.05 -30.40
N SER A 679 30.99 -11.99 -29.13
CA SER A 679 32.16 -12.69 -28.54
C SER A 679 32.07 -14.23 -28.68
N THR A 680 30.91 -14.75 -28.97
CA THR A 680 30.64 -16.16 -29.29
C THR A 680 30.94 -16.52 -30.77
N GLY A 681 31.26 -15.56 -31.61
CA GLY A 681 31.47 -15.73 -33.05
C GLY A 681 30.15 -15.63 -33.86
N GLY A 682 28.99 -15.36 -33.25
CA GLY A 682 27.71 -15.17 -33.93
C GLY A 682 27.58 -13.81 -34.62
N ASN A 683 26.68 -13.69 -35.58
CA ASN A 683 26.35 -12.45 -36.31
C ASN A 683 24.84 -12.17 -36.36
N SER A 684 24.05 -12.86 -35.57
CA SER A 684 22.60 -12.70 -35.48
C SER A 684 22.21 -11.62 -34.45
N THR A 685 21.01 -11.05 -34.61
CA THR A 685 20.40 -10.18 -33.62
C THR A 685 20.07 -10.90 -32.29
N ILE A 686 20.01 -12.24 -32.32
CA ILE A 686 19.74 -13.09 -31.16
C ILE A 686 20.78 -14.18 -31.06
N VAL A 687 21.32 -14.36 -29.87
CA VAL A 687 22.16 -15.51 -29.50
C VAL A 687 21.48 -16.28 -28.38
N THR A 688 21.51 -17.61 -28.48
CA THR A 688 20.82 -18.54 -27.57
C THR A 688 21.77 -19.61 -27.08
N SER A 689 21.31 -20.42 -26.15
CA SER A 689 22.07 -21.53 -25.53
C SER A 689 23.35 -21.03 -24.83
N LEU A 690 23.24 -19.91 -24.19
CA LEU A 690 24.36 -19.29 -23.48
C LEU A 690 24.50 -19.88 -22.05
N GLN A 691 25.73 -20.12 -21.66
CA GLN A 691 26.09 -20.45 -20.26
C GLN A 691 26.16 -19.17 -19.42
N ALA A 692 26.27 -19.30 -18.10
CA ALA A 692 26.55 -18.17 -17.23
C ALA A 692 27.91 -17.55 -17.58
N GLY A 693 27.95 -16.24 -17.71
CA GLY A 693 29.16 -15.52 -18.10
C GLY A 693 28.89 -14.18 -18.74
N ASN A 694 29.97 -13.48 -19.09
CA ASN A 694 29.91 -12.18 -19.74
C ASN A 694 30.03 -12.33 -21.25
N TYR A 695 29.20 -11.61 -21.96
CA TYR A 695 29.10 -11.61 -23.41
C TYR A 695 29.24 -10.20 -23.94
N GLN A 696 29.86 -10.05 -25.07
CA GLN A 696 30.06 -8.79 -25.76
C GLN A 696 29.53 -8.89 -27.19
N VAL A 697 28.90 -7.83 -27.66
CA VAL A 697 28.59 -7.65 -29.07
C VAL A 697 29.12 -6.29 -29.52
N ILE A 698 29.72 -6.26 -30.69
CA ILE A 698 30.07 -5.04 -31.39
C ILE A 698 29.05 -4.83 -32.50
N LEU A 699 28.35 -3.72 -32.46
CA LEU A 699 27.42 -3.28 -33.48
C LEU A 699 28.11 -2.32 -34.41
N THR A 700 27.92 -2.44 -35.73
CA THR A 700 28.44 -1.51 -36.74
C THR A 700 27.37 -1.30 -37.80
N ASP A 701 27.15 -0.06 -38.21
CA ASP A 701 26.21 0.29 -39.28
C ASP A 701 26.93 0.75 -40.56
N ASP A 702 26.16 1.10 -41.58
CA ASP A 702 26.67 1.58 -42.89
C ASP A 702 27.26 3.00 -42.83
N ARG A 703 27.05 3.74 -41.72
CA ARG A 703 27.67 5.06 -41.45
C ARG A 703 29.07 4.96 -40.85
N PRO A 704 29.76 3.88 -40.83
CA PRO A 704 30.80 3.27 -39.99
C PRO A 704 30.73 3.66 -38.49
N CYS A 705 29.53 3.87 -37.94
CA CYS A 705 29.36 4.01 -36.51
C CYS A 705 29.45 2.64 -35.84
N SER A 706 30.10 2.57 -34.70
CA SER A 706 30.23 1.33 -33.95
C SER A 706 29.95 1.55 -32.46
N ASP A 707 29.34 0.58 -31.84
CA ASP A 707 29.08 0.53 -30.39
C ASP A 707 29.39 -0.85 -29.85
N THR A 708 29.70 -0.93 -28.55
CA THR A 708 30.07 -2.17 -27.88
C THR A 708 29.22 -2.38 -26.67
N LEU A 709 28.35 -3.38 -26.71
CA LEU A 709 27.49 -3.72 -25.61
C LEU A 709 28.04 -4.92 -24.84
N LEU A 710 27.90 -4.86 -23.51
CA LEU A 710 28.31 -5.90 -22.60
C LEU A 710 27.09 -6.42 -21.86
N PHE A 711 26.98 -7.74 -21.78
CA PHE A 711 25.87 -8.44 -21.12
C PHE A 711 26.42 -9.50 -20.18
N SER A 712 25.67 -9.76 -19.12
CA SER A 712 25.94 -10.85 -18.18
C SER A 712 24.72 -11.77 -18.14
N ILE A 713 24.95 -13.04 -18.40
CA ILE A 713 23.99 -14.13 -18.15
C ILE A 713 24.30 -14.72 -16.79
N VAL A 714 23.30 -14.75 -15.94
CA VAL A 714 23.41 -15.34 -14.61
C VAL A 714 22.65 -16.67 -14.55
N GLU A 715 23.05 -17.49 -13.64
CA GLU A 715 22.48 -18.81 -13.38
C GLU A 715 21.91 -18.82 -11.95
N PRO A 716 20.69 -19.30 -11.75
CA PRO A 716 20.13 -19.42 -10.40
C PRO A 716 20.85 -20.55 -9.63
N ASP A 717 20.90 -20.44 -8.33
CA ASP A 717 21.37 -21.51 -7.47
C ASP A 717 20.48 -22.75 -7.65
N SER A 718 21.05 -23.94 -7.49
CA SER A 718 20.27 -25.19 -7.52
C SER A 718 19.18 -25.19 -6.46
N VAL A 719 17.97 -25.64 -6.84
CA VAL A 719 16.88 -25.82 -5.87
C VAL A 719 17.28 -26.89 -4.85
N THR A 720 17.25 -26.51 -3.59
CA THR A 720 17.53 -27.41 -2.46
C THR A 720 16.39 -27.37 -1.46
N LEU A 721 16.29 -28.40 -0.63
CA LEU A 721 15.29 -28.44 0.42
C LEU A 721 15.87 -28.91 1.74
N SER A 722 15.26 -28.45 2.83
CA SER A 722 15.40 -29.02 4.17
C SER A 722 14.01 -29.23 4.77
N THR A 723 13.92 -29.99 5.84
CA THR A 723 12.62 -30.36 6.41
C THR A 723 12.60 -30.21 7.92
N ASN A 724 11.50 -29.67 8.44
CA ASN A 724 11.14 -29.75 9.84
C ASN A 724 10.04 -30.78 10.01
N ILE A 725 10.16 -31.62 11.02
CA ILE A 725 9.19 -32.70 11.28
C ILE A 725 8.62 -32.60 12.68
N LEU A 726 7.31 -32.75 12.79
CA LEU A 726 6.61 -33.02 14.03
C LEU A 726 6.07 -34.45 13.91
N ASN A 727 6.56 -35.33 14.77
CA ASN A 727 6.14 -36.71 14.82
C ASN A 727 4.70 -36.87 15.31
N ALA A 728 4.07 -37.98 15.02
CA ALA A 728 2.72 -38.24 15.50
C ALA A 728 2.69 -38.29 17.03
N LEU A 729 1.73 -37.62 17.63
CA LEU A 729 1.62 -37.47 19.09
C LEU A 729 1.23 -38.78 19.78
N CYS A 730 0.36 -39.57 19.13
CA CYS A 730 -0.13 -40.86 19.65
C CYS A 730 0.09 -41.94 18.62
N PHE A 731 0.21 -43.16 19.10
CA PHE A 731 0.29 -44.33 18.25
C PHE A 731 -0.96 -44.47 17.35
N GLY A 732 -0.73 -44.70 16.06
CA GLY A 732 -1.80 -44.90 15.08
C GLY A 732 -2.59 -43.62 14.71
N THR A 733 -2.20 -42.45 15.21
CA THR A 733 -2.88 -41.19 14.85
C THR A 733 -2.22 -40.49 13.67
N SER A 734 -2.99 -39.71 12.93
CA SER A 734 -2.49 -38.86 11.86
C SER A 734 -2.27 -37.42 12.37
N SER A 735 -1.50 -37.27 13.44
CA SER A 735 -1.21 -35.95 14.05
C SER A 735 0.18 -35.43 13.69
N GLY A 736 0.91 -36.10 12.81
CA GLY A 736 2.22 -35.66 12.34
C GLY A 736 2.12 -34.48 11.37
N GLN A 737 3.21 -33.70 11.31
CA GLN A 737 3.35 -32.60 10.37
C GLN A 737 4.75 -32.59 9.78
N LEU A 738 4.84 -32.25 8.54
CA LEU A 738 6.07 -32.05 7.78
C LEU A 738 6.06 -30.67 7.13
N GLU A 739 7.04 -29.85 7.43
CA GLU A 739 7.32 -28.59 6.76
C GLU A 739 8.53 -28.78 5.86
N ILE A 740 8.43 -28.33 4.62
CA ILE A 740 9.50 -28.35 3.63
C ILE A 740 9.99 -26.92 3.43
N ILE A 741 11.25 -26.67 3.71
CA ILE A 741 11.91 -25.37 3.53
C ILE A 741 12.73 -25.46 2.25
N ALA A 742 12.35 -24.68 1.25
CA ALA A 742 13.04 -24.60 -0.04
C ALA A 742 14.02 -23.42 -0.09
N SER A 743 15.10 -23.58 -0.84
CA SER A 743 16.04 -22.49 -1.16
C SER A 743 16.69 -22.71 -2.51
N GLY A 744 17.18 -21.62 -3.13
CA GLY A 744 17.73 -21.63 -4.49
C GLY A 744 16.66 -21.63 -5.57
N GLY A 745 17.04 -21.74 -6.83
CA GLY A 745 16.14 -21.66 -7.98
C GLY A 745 15.50 -20.29 -8.14
N ASN A 746 14.32 -20.29 -8.76
CA ASN A 746 13.49 -19.11 -8.97
C ASN A 746 12.36 -19.08 -7.93
N SER A 747 11.92 -17.93 -7.49
CA SER A 747 10.87 -17.79 -6.48
C SER A 747 9.54 -18.44 -6.88
N GLY A 748 8.73 -18.81 -5.89
CA GLY A 748 7.43 -19.45 -6.11
C GLY A 748 7.54 -20.98 -6.20
N TYR A 749 7.67 -21.62 -5.05
CA TYR A 749 7.86 -23.07 -5.00
C TYR A 749 6.53 -23.83 -4.98
N VAL A 750 6.55 -25.00 -5.63
CA VAL A 750 5.55 -26.06 -5.49
C VAL A 750 6.18 -27.23 -4.74
N TYR A 751 5.57 -27.63 -3.65
CA TYR A 751 6.05 -28.67 -2.75
C TYR A 751 5.38 -30.00 -3.08
N TYR A 752 6.14 -31.08 -3.06
CA TYR A 752 5.63 -32.40 -3.38
C TYR A 752 5.85 -33.37 -2.23
N LEU A 753 4.80 -34.08 -1.85
CA LEU A 753 4.79 -35.16 -0.87
C LEU A 753 4.21 -36.43 -1.53
N ASN A 754 5.01 -37.46 -1.73
CA ASN A 754 4.58 -38.68 -2.42
C ASN A 754 3.80 -38.41 -3.73
N ASN A 755 4.27 -37.49 -4.57
CA ASN A 755 3.65 -37.03 -5.81
C ASN A 755 2.36 -36.17 -5.67
N MET A 756 1.92 -35.85 -4.48
CA MET A 756 0.89 -34.82 -4.26
C MET A 756 1.55 -33.45 -4.24
N SER A 757 1.09 -32.55 -5.09
CA SER A 757 1.59 -31.18 -5.15
C SER A 757 0.79 -30.24 -4.24
N SER A 758 1.47 -29.26 -3.66
CA SER A 758 0.89 -28.21 -2.82
C SER A 758 1.65 -26.92 -2.99
N SER A 759 0.96 -25.78 -2.96
CA SER A 759 1.58 -24.46 -2.80
C SER A 759 1.95 -24.16 -1.34
N SER A 760 1.41 -24.91 -0.39
CA SER A 760 1.80 -24.81 1.01
C SER A 760 3.02 -25.69 1.28
N ALA A 761 4.00 -25.12 1.99
CA ALA A 761 5.17 -25.82 2.47
C ALA A 761 4.87 -26.80 3.61
N ILE A 762 3.68 -26.74 4.22
CA ILE A 762 3.30 -27.49 5.40
C ILE A 762 2.26 -28.54 5.01
N PHE A 763 2.58 -29.78 5.33
CA PHE A 763 1.69 -30.93 5.23
C PHE A 763 1.36 -31.43 6.63
N SER A 764 0.09 -31.39 7.01
CA SER A 764 -0.40 -31.75 8.33
C SER A 764 -1.26 -33.02 8.26
N GLN A 765 -1.63 -33.53 9.42
CA GLN A 765 -2.45 -34.74 9.56
C GLN A 765 -1.82 -36.01 8.92
N LEU A 766 -0.50 -36.08 9.04
CA LEU A 766 0.24 -37.20 8.50
C LEU A 766 0.36 -38.34 9.54
N PRO A 767 0.11 -39.62 9.16
CA PRO A 767 0.45 -40.78 9.98
C PRO A 767 1.97 -41.00 10.02
N ALA A 768 2.46 -41.79 10.96
CA ALA A 768 3.85 -42.22 10.96
C ALA A 768 4.15 -43.01 9.70
N GLY A 769 5.29 -42.76 9.08
CA GLY A 769 5.66 -43.37 7.80
C GLY A 769 6.81 -42.63 7.12
N THR A 770 7.24 -43.14 5.97
CA THR A 770 8.26 -42.50 5.13
C THR A 770 7.62 -41.81 3.96
N TYR A 771 7.98 -40.55 3.77
CA TYR A 771 7.46 -39.66 2.73
C TYR A 771 8.59 -39.21 1.81
N ASN A 772 8.39 -39.33 0.53
CA ASN A 772 9.31 -38.79 -0.47
C ASN A 772 8.93 -37.36 -0.76
N VAL A 773 9.85 -36.43 -0.51
CA VAL A 773 9.65 -35.00 -0.72
C VAL A 773 10.59 -34.46 -1.77
N TYR A 774 10.10 -33.53 -2.58
CA TYR A 774 10.89 -32.69 -3.44
C TYR A 774 10.16 -31.37 -3.69
N VAL A 775 10.88 -30.40 -4.19
CA VAL A 775 10.35 -29.05 -4.48
C VAL A 775 10.66 -28.72 -5.92
N SER A 776 9.73 -28.06 -6.60
CA SER A 776 9.97 -27.46 -7.91
C SER A 776 9.68 -25.97 -7.84
N ASP A 777 10.48 -25.15 -8.51
CA ASP A 777 10.21 -23.73 -8.66
C ASP A 777 9.23 -23.42 -9.82
N THR A 778 8.93 -22.14 -10.05
CA THR A 778 7.99 -21.69 -11.10
C THR A 778 8.46 -22.00 -12.52
N LEU A 779 9.76 -22.15 -12.75
CA LEU A 779 10.33 -22.51 -14.04
C LEU A 779 10.51 -24.03 -14.22
N GLY A 780 10.14 -24.82 -13.22
CA GLY A 780 10.20 -26.28 -13.27
C GLY A 780 11.52 -26.88 -12.79
N CYS A 781 12.45 -26.07 -12.26
CA CYS A 781 13.69 -26.58 -11.67
C CYS A 781 13.36 -27.30 -10.37
N SER A 782 13.83 -28.51 -10.21
CA SER A 782 13.46 -29.37 -9.09
C SER A 782 14.66 -29.75 -8.23
N SER A 783 14.42 -29.85 -6.94
CA SER A 783 15.38 -30.44 -6.00
C SER A 783 15.50 -31.96 -6.20
N ALA A 784 16.55 -32.55 -5.65
CA ALA A 784 16.58 -33.99 -5.48
C ALA A 784 15.45 -34.47 -4.55
N THR A 785 14.87 -35.61 -4.86
CA THR A 785 13.87 -36.25 -3.99
C THR A 785 14.55 -36.78 -2.71
N GLN A 786 14.00 -36.43 -1.57
CA GLN A 786 14.51 -36.82 -0.25
C GLN A 786 13.46 -37.65 0.51
N PRO A 787 13.81 -38.83 1.04
CA PRO A 787 12.94 -39.56 1.95
C PRO A 787 12.99 -38.96 3.35
N VAL A 788 11.83 -38.74 3.94
CA VAL A 788 11.65 -38.19 5.30
C VAL A 788 10.75 -39.11 6.11
N ALA A 789 11.22 -39.51 7.28
CA ALA A 789 10.49 -40.44 8.14
C ALA A 789 9.83 -39.69 9.32
N LEU A 790 8.53 -39.84 9.46
CA LEU A 790 7.78 -39.45 10.64
C LEU A 790 7.63 -40.67 11.56
N SER A 791 7.98 -40.51 12.82
CA SER A 791 7.82 -41.56 13.84
C SER A 791 6.55 -41.34 14.66
N GLN A 792 6.23 -42.32 15.47
CA GLN A 792 5.18 -42.25 16.48
C GLN A 792 5.64 -42.91 17.76
N PRO A 793 5.09 -42.56 18.93
CA PRO A 793 5.35 -43.27 20.17
C PRO A 793 4.88 -44.75 20.11
N GLN A 794 5.36 -45.57 21.01
CA GLN A 794 4.77 -46.91 21.21
C GLN A 794 3.32 -46.77 21.71
N ALA A 795 2.48 -47.75 21.40
CA ALA A 795 1.10 -47.76 21.87
C ALA A 795 1.05 -47.66 23.39
N LEU A 796 0.25 -46.75 23.92
CA LEU A 796 -0.03 -46.69 25.35
C LEU A 796 -0.83 -47.91 25.73
N MET A 797 -0.33 -48.69 26.71
CA MET A 797 -0.96 -49.92 27.17
C MET A 797 -1.07 -49.86 28.69
N ILE A 798 -2.16 -50.40 29.17
CA ILE A 798 -2.44 -50.54 30.61
C ILE A 798 -2.62 -52.02 30.93
N ASN A 799 -1.98 -52.45 31.99
CA ASN A 799 -2.20 -53.80 32.55
C ASN A 799 -2.66 -53.65 33.99
N LEU A 800 -3.86 -54.12 34.27
CA LEU A 800 -4.48 -53.99 35.59
C LEU A 800 -4.33 -55.30 36.35
N SER A 801 -4.01 -55.19 37.65
CA SER A 801 -4.02 -56.31 38.59
C SER A 801 -4.72 -55.89 39.87
N SER A 802 -5.36 -56.84 40.55
CA SER A 802 -6.05 -56.55 41.81
C SER A 802 -5.71 -57.58 42.85
N THR A 803 -5.70 -57.19 44.11
CA THR A 803 -5.76 -58.11 45.22
C THR A 803 -7.18 -58.19 45.76
N PRO A 804 -7.68 -59.41 45.98
CA PRO A 804 -9.05 -59.61 46.50
C PRO A 804 -9.12 -59.19 47.98
N LEU A 805 -10.35 -58.94 48.40
CA LEU A 805 -10.72 -58.64 49.78
C LEU A 805 -10.46 -59.88 50.67
N SER A 806 -9.95 -59.65 51.86
CA SER A 806 -9.70 -60.73 52.84
C SER A 806 -10.99 -61.38 53.38
N ALA A 807 -12.10 -60.64 53.38
CA ALA A 807 -13.42 -61.10 53.79
C ALA A 807 -14.54 -60.30 53.07
N VAL A 808 -15.75 -60.87 53.05
CA VAL A 808 -16.93 -60.20 52.53
C VAL A 808 -17.19 -58.92 53.34
N ASN A 809 -17.31 -57.78 52.69
CA ASN A 809 -17.50 -56.44 53.30
C ASN A 809 -16.22 -55.84 53.93
N SER A 810 -15.03 -56.38 53.72
CA SER A 810 -13.79 -55.68 54.04
C SER A 810 -13.52 -54.59 53.03
N PHE A 811 -12.61 -53.63 53.36
CA PHE A 811 -12.18 -52.53 52.45
C PHE A 811 -10.68 -52.58 52.29
N ASP A 812 -10.11 -53.77 52.14
CA ASP A 812 -8.64 -54.00 52.03
C ASP A 812 -8.20 -54.48 50.65
N GLY A 813 -9.09 -54.42 49.69
CA GLY A 813 -8.73 -54.69 48.29
C GLY A 813 -7.80 -53.64 47.72
N THR A 814 -7.03 -54.02 46.71
CA THR A 814 -6.18 -53.11 45.96
C THR A 814 -6.37 -53.31 44.47
N ALA A 815 -6.11 -52.28 43.68
CA ALA A 815 -5.96 -52.38 42.24
C ALA A 815 -4.73 -51.59 41.80
N THR A 816 -3.96 -52.15 40.87
CA THR A 816 -2.72 -51.56 40.40
C THR A 816 -2.71 -51.52 38.88
N ALA A 817 -2.35 -50.36 38.34
CA ALA A 817 -2.16 -50.13 36.90
C ALA A 817 -0.66 -50.07 36.57
N ILE A 818 -0.21 -50.95 35.71
CA ILE A 818 1.13 -50.96 35.13
C ILE A 818 1.02 -50.45 33.73
N LEU A 819 1.71 -49.34 33.45
CA LEU A 819 1.64 -48.64 32.17
C LEU A 819 2.92 -48.93 31.34
N THR A 820 2.74 -49.10 30.05
CA THR A 820 3.84 -49.25 29.09
C THR A 820 3.50 -48.54 27.79
N GLY A 821 4.53 -48.10 27.04
CA GLY A 821 4.27 -47.31 25.83
C GLY A 821 3.79 -45.88 26.14
N GLY A 822 3.25 -45.18 25.16
CA GLY A 822 2.92 -43.77 25.26
C GLY A 822 4.12 -42.88 25.58
N VAL A 823 3.88 -41.69 26.10
CA VAL A 823 4.91 -40.71 26.50
C VAL A 823 4.68 -40.31 27.95
N ALA A 824 5.65 -40.64 28.83
CA ALA A 824 5.59 -40.23 30.23
C ALA A 824 5.76 -38.70 30.37
N PRO A 825 5.20 -38.06 31.44
CA PRO A 825 4.47 -38.67 32.56
C PRO A 825 3.04 -39.07 32.20
N TYR A 826 2.50 -40.03 32.95
CA TYR A 826 1.13 -40.48 32.84
C TYR A 826 0.27 -39.89 33.95
N ASN A 827 -0.96 -39.48 33.60
CA ASN A 827 -1.99 -39.08 34.54
C ASN A 827 -3.04 -40.18 34.59
N ILE A 828 -3.21 -40.80 35.76
CA ILE A 828 -4.16 -41.88 35.99
C ILE A 828 -5.32 -41.34 36.83
N THR A 829 -6.53 -41.65 36.45
CA THR A 829 -7.73 -41.32 37.21
C THR A 829 -8.61 -42.55 37.30
N TRP A 830 -8.84 -43.02 38.47
CA TRP A 830 -9.72 -44.19 38.71
C TRP A 830 -11.20 -43.73 38.92
N SER A 831 -12.14 -44.63 38.69
CA SER A 831 -13.58 -44.39 38.88
C SER A 831 -13.97 -43.93 40.29
N ASN A 832 -13.15 -44.22 41.30
CA ASN A 832 -13.28 -43.76 42.69
C ASN A 832 -12.54 -42.46 42.98
N GLN A 833 -12.08 -41.71 41.95
CA GLN A 833 -11.38 -40.44 42.01
C GLN A 833 -9.99 -40.49 42.61
N GLN A 834 -9.39 -41.67 42.85
CA GLN A 834 -8.00 -41.80 43.20
C GLN A 834 -7.10 -41.67 41.96
N ASN A 835 -5.87 -41.14 42.10
CA ASN A 835 -5.00 -40.78 40.96
C ASN A 835 -3.67 -41.52 40.99
N ASP A 836 -3.42 -42.42 41.95
CA ASP A 836 -2.20 -43.18 42.06
C ASP A 836 -2.20 -44.39 41.12
N SER A 837 -0.99 -44.88 40.74
CA SER A 837 -0.87 -46.09 39.96
C SER A 837 -1.33 -47.35 40.70
N SER A 838 -1.39 -47.27 42.02
CA SER A 838 -1.96 -48.32 42.85
C SER A 838 -2.93 -47.71 43.86
N ILE A 839 -4.18 -48.15 43.80
CA ILE A 839 -5.23 -47.70 44.69
C ILE A 839 -5.58 -48.77 45.73
N VAL A 840 -5.88 -48.37 46.94
CA VAL A 840 -6.03 -49.21 48.14
C VAL A 840 -7.34 -48.91 48.86
N TYR A 841 -7.67 -49.75 49.84
CA TYR A 841 -8.92 -49.62 50.61
C TYR A 841 -10.18 -49.77 49.73
N LEU A 842 -10.14 -50.69 48.78
CA LEU A 842 -11.24 -50.90 47.83
C LEU A 842 -12.26 -51.91 48.41
N SER A 843 -13.53 -51.60 48.14
CA SER A 843 -14.66 -52.54 48.33
C SER A 843 -14.77 -53.44 47.12
N GLN A 844 -15.63 -54.48 47.24
CA GLN A 844 -15.98 -55.31 46.09
C GLN A 844 -16.68 -54.50 45.00
N GLY A 845 -16.12 -54.53 43.77
CA GLY A 845 -16.69 -53.76 42.65
C GLY A 845 -15.74 -53.65 41.47
N TRP A 846 -16.21 -53.01 40.41
CA TRP A 846 -15.43 -52.68 39.26
C TRP A 846 -14.76 -51.32 39.45
N TYR A 847 -13.49 -51.27 39.10
CA TYR A 847 -12.68 -50.03 39.13
C TYR A 847 -12.08 -49.82 37.75
N THR A 848 -12.43 -48.67 37.17
CA THR A 848 -11.99 -48.25 35.85
C THR A 848 -10.87 -47.24 36.00
N ALA A 849 -9.72 -47.51 35.36
CA ALA A 849 -8.62 -46.60 35.28
C ALA A 849 -8.66 -45.90 33.90
N ASN A 850 -8.67 -44.60 33.92
CA ASN A 850 -8.52 -43.76 32.72
C ASN A 850 -7.12 -43.15 32.79
N VAL A 851 -6.31 -43.38 31.80
CA VAL A 851 -4.93 -42.94 31.73
C VAL A 851 -4.76 -42.00 30.57
N VAL A 852 -4.10 -40.88 30.82
CA VAL A 852 -3.71 -39.90 29.82
C VAL A 852 -2.20 -39.73 29.87
N ASP A 853 -1.51 -39.88 28.77
CA ASP A 853 -0.07 -39.66 28.69
C ASP A 853 0.28 -38.15 28.47
N ALA A 854 1.56 -37.84 28.43
CA ALA A 854 2.00 -36.43 28.26
C ALA A 854 1.57 -35.80 26.91
N ASN A 855 1.30 -36.60 25.90
CA ASN A 855 0.81 -36.14 24.59
C ASN A 855 -0.72 -36.12 24.49
N GLY A 856 -1.43 -36.43 25.58
CA GLY A 856 -2.90 -36.48 25.62
C GLY A 856 -3.50 -37.77 25.05
N CYS A 857 -2.69 -38.80 24.80
CA CYS A 857 -3.19 -40.10 24.37
C CYS A 857 -3.85 -40.81 25.54
N THR A 858 -5.03 -41.39 25.31
CA THR A 858 -5.86 -41.97 26.36
C THR A 858 -5.98 -43.49 26.20
N ILE A 859 -6.02 -44.16 27.31
CA ILE A 859 -6.40 -45.57 27.39
C ILE A 859 -7.26 -45.77 28.65
N THR A 860 -8.24 -46.61 28.54
CA THR A 860 -9.13 -46.94 29.67
C THR A 860 -9.30 -48.43 29.77
N ASP A 861 -9.16 -48.97 30.97
CA ASP A 861 -9.45 -50.38 31.26
C ASP A 861 -10.08 -50.52 32.66
N SER A 862 -10.66 -51.65 32.94
CA SER A 862 -11.40 -51.90 34.16
C SER A 862 -11.03 -53.24 34.77
N ILE A 863 -10.93 -53.28 36.11
CA ILE A 863 -10.65 -54.49 36.89
C ILE A 863 -11.69 -54.70 37.98
N PHE A 864 -12.04 -55.91 38.20
CA PHE A 864 -12.90 -56.30 39.30
C PHE A 864 -12.12 -56.71 40.54
N VAL A 865 -12.43 -56.10 41.66
CA VAL A 865 -11.89 -56.44 42.97
C VAL A 865 -12.95 -57.32 43.66
N GLY A 866 -12.68 -58.62 43.85
CA GLY A 866 -13.55 -59.59 44.42
C GLY A 866 -13.09 -60.04 45.80
N THR A 867 -13.82 -60.93 46.45
CA THR A 867 -13.43 -61.60 47.71
C THR A 867 -12.55 -62.80 47.40
N ALA A 868 -11.50 -63.04 48.23
CA ALA A 868 -10.69 -64.26 48.16
C ALA A 868 -11.52 -65.50 48.53
N ASN A 869 -11.97 -66.24 47.54
CA ASN A 869 -12.70 -67.49 47.75
C ASN A 869 -11.66 -68.64 47.68
N LEU A 870 -11.42 -69.38 48.80
CA LEU A 870 -10.49 -70.48 48.91
C LEU A 870 -10.85 -71.71 48.06
N ASN A 871 -11.93 -71.62 47.25
CA ASN A 871 -12.40 -72.75 46.45
C ASN A 871 -12.14 -72.69 44.94
N ASP A 872 -11.40 -71.69 44.45
CA ASP A 872 -11.24 -71.47 43.02
C ASP A 872 -9.84 -71.91 42.48
N LEU A 873 -9.22 -72.92 43.12
CA LEU A 873 -7.97 -73.47 42.67
C LEU A 873 -8.09 -74.64 41.62
N SER A 874 -9.20 -74.63 40.85
CA SER A 874 -9.32 -75.68 39.83
C SER A 874 -10.19 -75.12 38.63
N GLN A 875 -9.80 -74.11 38.00
CA GLN A 875 -10.25 -73.85 36.64
C GLN A 875 -9.04 -73.67 35.74
N ASN A 876 -8.96 -74.52 34.76
CA ASN A 876 -8.00 -74.56 33.68
C ASN A 876 -8.13 -73.17 32.91
N THR A 877 -7.28 -72.25 33.21
CA THR A 877 -7.18 -71.00 32.42
C THR A 877 -6.58 -71.37 31.05
N LEU A 878 -7.38 -71.11 30.00
CA LEU A 878 -6.90 -71.23 28.64
C LEU A 878 -5.91 -70.07 28.39
N ILE A 879 -4.68 -70.43 27.97
CA ILE A 879 -3.66 -69.47 27.61
C ILE A 879 -3.47 -69.50 26.10
N ALA A 880 -3.48 -68.33 25.44
CA ALA A 880 -3.12 -68.17 24.05
C ALA A 880 -1.70 -67.60 23.95
N TYR A 881 -0.78 -68.26 23.22
CA TYR A 881 0.62 -67.83 23.09
C TYR A 881 1.22 -68.18 21.73
N PRO A 882 2.21 -67.44 21.19
CA PRO A 882 2.65 -66.16 21.74
C PRO A 882 1.56 -65.11 21.58
N ASN A 883 1.63 -64.07 22.41
CA ASN A 883 0.75 -62.92 22.32
C ASN A 883 1.57 -61.68 22.73
N PRO A 884 1.93 -60.82 21.80
CA PRO A 884 1.55 -60.75 20.37
C PRO A 884 2.03 -61.90 19.50
N SER A 885 1.36 -62.19 18.42
CA SER A 885 1.69 -63.21 17.43
C SER A 885 1.65 -62.67 16.00
N SER A 886 2.62 -63.14 15.17
CA SER A 886 2.70 -62.81 13.74
C SER A 886 2.23 -63.91 12.81
N GLU A 887 2.27 -65.16 13.20
CA GLU A 887 1.96 -66.30 12.35
C GLU A 887 0.94 -67.24 12.97
N LEU A 888 1.27 -67.82 14.15
CA LEU A 888 0.46 -68.82 14.80
C LEU A 888 0.18 -68.49 16.24
N ILE A 889 -1.06 -68.60 16.67
CA ILE A 889 -1.47 -68.58 18.07
C ILE A 889 -1.71 -70.02 18.54
N ASN A 890 -0.97 -70.44 19.56
CA ASN A 890 -1.16 -71.73 20.23
C ASN A 890 -2.11 -71.55 21.43
N LEU A 891 -2.92 -72.51 21.69
CA LEU A 891 -3.74 -72.56 22.89
C LEU A 891 -3.18 -73.61 23.85
N SER A 892 -3.18 -73.36 25.14
CA SER A 892 -2.74 -74.24 26.18
C SER A 892 -3.55 -75.56 26.27
N GLN A 893 -4.73 -75.56 25.69
CA GLN A 893 -5.65 -76.66 25.57
C GLN A 893 -6.33 -76.73 24.21
N LYS A 894 -6.70 -77.86 23.68
CA LYS A 894 -7.39 -78.04 22.43
C LYS A 894 -8.88 -77.59 22.59
N ALA A 895 -9.30 -76.68 21.81
CA ALA A 895 -10.68 -76.14 21.80
C ALA A 895 -11.52 -76.93 20.75
N THR A 896 -12.76 -77.24 21.12
CA THR A 896 -13.75 -77.80 20.21
C THR A 896 -14.20 -76.85 19.13
N MET A 897 -14.26 -75.60 19.50
CA MET A 897 -14.53 -74.46 18.55
C MET A 897 -13.71 -73.29 18.96
N ILE A 898 -13.13 -72.57 17.96
CA ILE A 898 -12.45 -71.32 18.11
C ILE A 898 -13.10 -70.31 17.16
N TYR A 899 -13.36 -69.12 17.68
CA TYR A 899 -13.82 -67.96 16.91
C TYR A 899 -12.86 -66.81 17.23
N LEU A 900 -12.34 -66.15 16.23
CA LEU A 900 -11.55 -64.94 16.38
C LEU A 900 -12.32 -63.78 15.76
N TYR A 901 -12.50 -62.71 16.54
CA TYR A 901 -13.20 -61.51 16.13
C TYR A 901 -12.24 -60.31 16.08
N ASP A 902 -12.42 -59.41 15.15
CA ASP A 902 -11.72 -58.15 15.08
C ASP A 902 -12.28 -57.12 16.10
N GLN A 903 -11.71 -55.92 16.14
CA GLN A 903 -12.16 -54.85 17.04
C GLN A 903 -13.58 -54.39 16.77
N ALA A 904 -14.09 -54.54 15.56
CA ALA A 904 -15.43 -54.20 15.19
C ALA A 904 -16.46 -55.30 15.53
N GLY A 905 -15.98 -56.45 16.08
CA GLY A 905 -16.79 -57.62 16.39
C GLY A 905 -17.11 -58.51 15.20
N ALA A 906 -16.43 -58.34 14.07
CA ALA A 906 -16.56 -59.21 12.90
C ALA A 906 -15.77 -60.51 13.07
N LEU A 907 -16.38 -61.64 12.74
CA LEU A 907 -15.75 -62.93 12.79
C LEU A 907 -14.71 -63.08 11.66
N VAL A 908 -13.43 -63.19 11.99
CA VAL A 908 -12.32 -63.27 11.02
C VAL A 908 -11.74 -64.69 10.88
N ILE A 909 -11.75 -65.50 11.91
CA ILE A 909 -11.35 -66.89 11.88
C ILE A 909 -12.36 -67.78 12.65
N LYS A 910 -12.68 -68.93 12.08
CA LYS A 910 -13.44 -70.02 12.72
C LYS A 910 -12.72 -71.37 12.53
N SER A 911 -12.36 -72.02 13.59
CA SER A 911 -11.69 -73.33 13.57
C SER A 911 -12.36 -74.34 14.48
N LYS A 912 -12.34 -75.61 14.12
CA LYS A 912 -12.86 -76.72 14.88
C LYS A 912 -11.77 -77.66 15.34
N ASN A 913 -11.86 -78.16 16.56
CA ASN A 913 -10.93 -79.15 17.11
C ASN A 913 -9.47 -78.76 16.99
N ALA A 914 -9.14 -77.55 17.21
CA ALA A 914 -7.82 -77.00 17.04
C ALA A 914 -7.17 -76.56 18.35
N ALA A 915 -5.86 -76.71 18.43
CA ALA A 915 -4.98 -76.18 19.48
C ALA A 915 -4.08 -75.06 18.96
N GLN A 916 -4.24 -74.71 17.66
CA GLN A 916 -3.52 -73.61 16.97
C GLN A 916 -4.42 -72.97 15.98
N ILE A 917 -4.20 -71.71 15.74
CA ILE A 917 -4.81 -70.94 14.66
C ILE A 917 -3.76 -70.14 13.92
N ASP A 918 -3.82 -70.15 12.59
CA ASP A 918 -2.99 -69.35 11.72
C ASP A 918 -3.60 -67.91 11.61
N VAL A 919 -2.78 -66.94 11.94
CA VAL A 919 -3.14 -65.54 11.94
C VAL A 919 -2.30 -64.68 11.00
N SER A 920 -1.43 -65.33 10.21
CA SER A 920 -0.46 -64.70 9.31
C SER A 920 -1.06 -63.80 8.24
N GLN A 921 -2.34 -63.99 7.93
CA GLN A 921 -3.06 -63.21 6.93
C GLN A 921 -3.92 -62.08 7.56
N LEU A 922 -3.87 -61.91 8.87
CA LEU A 922 -4.67 -60.88 9.55
C LEU A 922 -3.87 -59.58 9.68
N ALA A 923 -4.54 -58.46 9.65
CA ALA A 923 -3.94 -57.14 9.88
C ALA A 923 -3.45 -56.98 11.32
N ASN A 924 -2.44 -56.13 11.53
CA ASN A 924 -2.00 -55.82 12.87
C ASN A 924 -3.14 -55.21 13.70
N GLY A 925 -3.34 -55.73 14.89
CA GLY A 925 -4.42 -55.22 15.75
C GLY A 925 -4.73 -56.14 16.94
N LEU A 926 -5.70 -55.67 17.73
CA LEU A 926 -6.25 -56.43 18.85
C LEU A 926 -7.44 -57.26 18.37
N TYR A 927 -7.45 -58.53 18.73
CA TYR A 927 -8.50 -59.50 18.39
C TYR A 927 -9.04 -60.15 19.65
N THR A 928 -10.29 -60.59 19.61
CA THR A 928 -10.93 -61.31 20.71
C THR A 928 -11.13 -62.78 20.27
N LEU A 929 -10.43 -63.68 20.95
CA LEU A 929 -10.51 -65.11 20.72
C LEU A 929 -11.50 -65.73 21.69
N HIS A 930 -12.54 -66.36 21.17
CA HIS A 930 -13.48 -67.17 21.91
C HIS A 930 -13.19 -68.65 21.65
N ALA A 931 -12.86 -69.36 22.67
CA ALA A 931 -12.54 -70.78 22.56
C ALA A 931 -13.55 -71.56 23.40
N LYS A 932 -14.24 -72.53 22.78
CA LYS A 932 -15.12 -73.43 23.45
C LYS A 932 -14.38 -74.76 23.72
N ILE A 933 -14.28 -75.12 25.03
CA ILE A 933 -13.69 -76.34 25.50
C ILE A 933 -14.79 -77.09 26.26
N ASP A 934 -15.20 -78.24 25.73
CA ASP A 934 -16.40 -78.98 26.21
C ASP A 934 -17.67 -78.09 26.16
N GLU A 935 -18.28 -77.83 27.30
CA GLU A 935 -19.47 -76.90 27.38
C GLU A 935 -19.15 -75.47 27.83
N ASN A 936 -17.87 -75.22 28.16
CA ASN A 936 -17.45 -73.88 28.65
C ASN A 936 -16.84 -73.04 27.54
N GLU A 937 -17.22 -71.79 27.48
CA GLU A 937 -16.63 -70.79 26.59
C GLU A 937 -15.62 -69.92 27.36
N THR A 938 -14.41 -69.77 26.84
CA THR A 938 -13.36 -68.94 27.39
C THR A 938 -13.01 -67.87 26.35
N ILE A 939 -12.89 -66.62 26.81
CA ILE A 939 -12.56 -65.47 25.96
C ILE A 939 -11.15 -65.02 26.31
N VAL A 940 -10.27 -64.88 25.29
CA VAL A 940 -8.89 -64.38 25.42
C VAL A 940 -8.64 -63.28 24.42
N ARG A 941 -8.05 -62.19 24.87
CA ARG A 941 -7.60 -61.15 23.95
C ARG A 941 -6.22 -61.47 23.37
N VAL A 942 -6.06 -61.40 22.08
CA VAL A 942 -4.82 -61.68 21.38
C VAL A 942 -4.43 -60.51 20.49
N VAL A 943 -3.18 -60.17 20.47
CA VAL A 943 -2.59 -59.16 19.64
C VAL A 943 -1.89 -59.80 18.45
N ILE A 944 -2.25 -59.36 17.24
CA ILE A 944 -1.57 -59.75 16.02
C ILE A 944 -0.66 -58.63 15.59
N GLN A 945 0.62 -58.95 15.38
CA GLN A 945 1.64 -58.02 14.99
C GLN A 945 2.58 -58.71 13.99
N ASN A 946 2.32 -58.49 12.71
CA ASN A 946 3.17 -58.95 11.61
C ASN A 946 4.35 -57.98 11.46
N GLU A 947 5.57 -58.50 11.12
CA GLU A 947 6.78 -57.70 10.92
C GLU A 947 6.71 -56.76 9.73
#